data_6a1e5eca79babea54797f8c720baf42b
#
_entry.id   6a1e5eca79babea54797f8c720baf42b
#
_cell.length_a   1.000
_cell.length_b   1.000
_cell.length_c   1.000
_cell.angle_alpha   90.00
_cell.angle_beta   90.00
_cell.angle_gamma   90.00
#
_symmetry.space_group_name_H-M   'P 1'
#
loop_
_entity.id
_entity.type
_entity.pdbx_description
1 polymer ?
#
loop_
_entity_poly.entity_id
_entity_poly.type
_entity_poly.pdbx_seq_one_letter_code
_entity_poly.pdbx_strand_id
1 'polypeptide(L)'
;MPQLQFKLEPTKSFVDSSFFIDLTKIKLDQMKLDTSERDILGMYDYTNTAQGIRPSISLNSTSFQNILDVSESLPQNTYFVAQGHLNNVNTIDEFKKIDKKAILRKEALNIYSAIKKQSILVDPSILSQFSVLSFADLKKYKFFYWFAFPLLHASFTATPNVTFNERIKIYSEAIKDLDFRQQIYIIEENGERVTVSPFSKLTAYIPHHKKVTLLFIDTSTIQNSASYILGNLIAALSVYGFSDADILIHHVGLPQKCDSLVHFSIDNTYSVIDHVTGWERMADGRLGPKLANLGSLIDPVQLADQSVDLNLKLMRWRIAPKLNLEIIRNSKCLLLGSGTLGSYVARALLAWGVRKITFVDNGKVSFSNPVRQPLYTFEDCLNGGQNKAETAAQNLRKIFPKVDAQGYTLEVPMAGHPIKNESAEKQDFERLVQLFDEHDAVFILMDSRETRWLPTVMGNATGKIVIDAALGFDSYLVMRHGSVNPDIPLQQQKDGRLGCYFCNDVYAPSDSLSDRTLDQMCTVTRPGVAMIAASLAVELFVSILQHKDKQFAPHSIQSDGTVLGCLPHQMRGFLHNFEILKLEAKNFKYCSACSTKVIEKYEEDGWKFVKKVLNDSNYLEDLVGLTEFHEEAEKVALDFDVSDTEDDSIS
;
A
#
# COMPACT_ATOMS: atom_id res chain seq x y z
N MET A 1 14.68 39.27 -49.78
CA MET A 1 13.87 38.33 -49.02
C MET A 1 14.49 38.26 -47.63
N PRO A 2 13.75 38.33 -46.52
CA PRO A 2 14.35 38.15 -45.23
C PRO A 2 14.94 36.73 -45.19
N GLN A 3 16.25 36.62 -44.83
CA GLN A 3 16.89 35.34 -44.60
C GLN A 3 16.08 34.62 -43.51
N LEU A 4 15.42 33.52 -43.84
CA LEU A 4 14.79 32.65 -42.85
C LEU A 4 15.90 32.12 -41.93
N GLN A 5 15.92 32.62 -40.70
CA GLN A 5 16.90 32.20 -39.69
C GLN A 5 16.60 30.76 -39.30
N PHE A 6 17.56 29.85 -39.43
CA PHE A 6 17.45 28.45 -38.96
C PHE A 6 17.18 28.41 -37.45
N LYS A 7 16.26 27.56 -37.01
CA LYS A 7 15.85 27.49 -35.60
C LYS A 7 15.92 26.07 -35.07
N LEU A 8 16.35 25.94 -33.82
CA LEU A 8 16.17 24.70 -33.05
C LEU A 8 14.78 24.73 -32.41
N GLU A 9 13.93 23.78 -32.79
CA GLU A 9 12.56 23.69 -32.29
C GLU A 9 12.52 22.96 -30.93
N PRO A 10 11.77 23.50 -29.95
CA PRO A 10 11.61 22.83 -28.66
C PRO A 10 10.80 21.55 -28.80
N THR A 11 11.31 20.47 -28.25
CA THR A 11 10.63 19.18 -28.20
C THR A 11 9.48 19.20 -27.19
N LYS A 12 8.40 18.50 -27.49
CA LYS A 12 7.23 18.30 -26.60
C LYS A 12 7.21 16.92 -26.01
N SER A 13 6.84 16.82 -24.73
CA SER A 13 6.59 15.54 -24.09
C SER A 13 5.11 15.21 -24.08
N PHE A 14 4.80 13.96 -24.40
CA PHE A 14 3.50 13.33 -24.21
C PHE A 14 3.66 12.17 -23.21
N VAL A 15 2.93 12.23 -22.10
CA VAL A 15 3.00 11.19 -21.06
C VAL A 15 1.63 10.54 -20.97
N ASP A 16 1.57 9.27 -21.36
CA ASP A 16 0.35 8.48 -21.31
C ASP A 16 -0.04 8.11 -19.86
N SER A 17 -1.31 7.87 -19.63
CA SER A 17 -1.82 7.46 -18.31
C SER A 17 -1.18 6.17 -17.81
N SER A 18 -0.84 5.24 -18.69
CA SER A 18 -0.18 3.97 -18.35
C SER A 18 1.18 4.17 -17.68
N PHE A 19 1.96 5.20 -18.08
CA PHE A 19 3.21 5.55 -17.42
C PHE A 19 3.00 5.86 -15.92
N PHE A 20 1.99 6.68 -15.60
CA PHE A 20 1.72 7.06 -14.21
C PHE A 20 1.14 5.91 -13.38
N ILE A 21 0.37 5.02 -14.02
CA ILE A 21 -0.14 3.80 -13.37
C ILE A 21 1.04 2.90 -12.98
N ASP A 22 1.98 2.67 -13.88
CA ASP A 22 3.15 1.83 -13.60
C ASP A 22 4.14 2.52 -12.66
N LEU A 23 4.32 3.84 -12.76
CA LEU A 23 5.06 4.61 -11.77
C LEU A 23 4.47 4.44 -10.37
N THR A 24 3.14 4.40 -10.25
CA THR A 24 2.47 4.16 -8.96
C THR A 24 2.83 2.79 -8.40
N LYS A 25 2.76 1.73 -9.21
CA LYS A 25 3.15 0.37 -8.78
C LYS A 25 4.61 0.32 -8.35
N ILE A 26 5.50 0.85 -9.20
CA ILE A 26 6.95 0.91 -8.92
C ILE A 26 7.22 1.70 -7.64
N LYS A 27 6.54 2.84 -7.43
CA LYS A 27 6.68 3.65 -6.22
C LYS A 27 6.23 2.91 -4.97
N LEU A 28 5.10 2.19 -5.03
CA LEU A 28 4.55 1.46 -3.90
C LEU A 28 5.33 0.18 -3.55
N ASP A 29 5.85 -0.52 -4.55
CA ASP A 29 6.39 -1.86 -4.36
C ASP A 29 7.93 -1.88 -4.32
N GLN A 30 8.59 -1.03 -5.11
CA GLN A 30 10.05 -1.00 -5.25
C GLN A 30 10.70 0.23 -4.61
N MET A 31 10.35 1.45 -5.05
CA MET A 31 11.01 2.67 -4.60
C MET A 31 10.66 3.02 -3.16
N LYS A 32 9.40 2.91 -2.78
CA LYS A 32 8.91 3.30 -1.44
C LYS A 32 9.27 4.76 -1.13
N LEU A 33 10.25 5.00 -0.25
CA LEU A 33 10.77 6.33 0.09
C LEU A 33 12.10 6.64 -0.62
N ASP A 34 12.65 5.72 -1.39
CA ASP A 34 13.84 5.97 -2.18
C ASP A 34 13.58 7.04 -3.23
N THR A 35 14.49 8.00 -3.32
CA THR A 35 14.49 9.11 -4.27
C THR A 35 15.67 9.05 -5.24
N SER A 36 16.40 7.93 -5.23
CA SER A 36 17.48 7.71 -6.20
C SER A 36 16.94 7.80 -7.64
N GLU A 37 17.79 8.31 -8.50
CA GLU A 37 17.49 8.43 -9.93
C GLU A 37 17.28 7.05 -10.56
N ARG A 38 16.33 6.96 -11.47
CA ARG A 38 16.03 5.73 -12.23
C ARG A 38 16.11 5.99 -13.72
N ASP A 39 16.64 5.01 -14.43
CA ASP A 39 16.61 4.99 -15.88
C ASP A 39 15.19 4.74 -16.37
N ILE A 40 14.80 5.48 -17.39
CA ILE A 40 13.55 5.32 -18.12
C ILE A 40 13.77 5.46 -19.61
N LEU A 41 12.85 4.92 -20.40
CA LEU A 41 12.90 5.00 -21.85
C LEU A 41 11.83 5.97 -22.37
N GLY A 42 12.20 6.79 -23.34
CA GLY A 42 11.29 7.65 -24.07
C GLY A 42 11.29 7.28 -25.56
N MET A 43 10.12 7.25 -26.16
CA MET A 43 9.93 6.95 -27.57
C MET A 43 9.78 8.24 -28.37
N TYR A 44 10.68 8.46 -29.31
CA TYR A 44 10.50 9.52 -30.29
C TYR A 44 9.61 9.03 -31.41
N ASP A 45 8.50 9.74 -31.59
CA ASP A 45 7.47 9.39 -32.55
C ASP A 45 7.54 10.26 -33.79
N TYR A 46 7.12 9.74 -34.93
CA TYR A 46 6.92 10.48 -36.14
C TYR A 46 5.48 10.39 -36.63
N THR A 47 5.03 11.40 -37.37
CA THR A 47 3.71 11.38 -37.97
C THR A 47 3.82 11.46 -39.49
N ASN A 48 3.16 10.55 -40.18
CA ASN A 48 3.21 10.45 -41.66
C ASN A 48 2.35 11.49 -42.40
N THR A 49 1.65 12.40 -41.73
CA THR A 49 0.47 13.03 -42.31
C THR A 49 0.42 14.56 -42.28
N ALA A 50 1.31 15.25 -41.57
CA ALA A 50 1.20 16.69 -41.45
C ALA A 50 2.56 17.42 -41.44
N GLN A 51 2.66 18.50 -42.19
CA GLN A 51 3.76 19.47 -42.10
C GLN A 51 3.57 20.38 -40.88
N GLY A 52 4.67 20.85 -40.28
CA GLY A 52 4.64 21.84 -39.22
C GLY A 52 4.48 21.23 -37.80
N ILE A 53 4.73 19.94 -37.64
CA ILE A 53 4.69 19.27 -36.31
C ILE A 53 6.06 19.39 -35.62
N ARG A 54 6.04 19.81 -34.35
CA ARG A 54 7.24 19.87 -33.52
C ARG A 54 7.71 18.48 -33.14
N PRO A 55 9.02 18.31 -32.89
CA PRO A 55 9.54 17.04 -32.39
C PRO A 55 8.87 16.67 -31.05
N SER A 56 8.55 15.41 -30.89
CA SER A 56 7.88 14.90 -29.68
C SER A 56 8.47 13.61 -29.19
N ILE A 57 8.39 13.43 -27.87
CA ILE A 57 8.74 12.20 -27.17
C ILE A 57 7.54 11.72 -26.38
N SER A 58 7.29 10.42 -26.38
CA SER A 58 6.23 9.80 -25.60
C SER A 58 6.78 8.92 -24.49
N LEU A 59 6.10 8.93 -23.33
CA LEU A 59 6.29 7.99 -22.22
C LEU A 59 5.01 7.19 -22.00
N ASN A 60 5.14 5.89 -21.84
CA ASN A 60 4.03 4.98 -21.57
C ASN A 60 4.48 3.82 -20.65
N SER A 61 3.74 2.73 -20.57
CA SER A 61 4.07 1.55 -19.75
C SER A 61 5.42 0.91 -20.11
N THR A 62 5.85 0.98 -21.37
CA THR A 62 7.13 0.41 -21.80
C THR A 62 8.35 1.22 -21.34
N SER A 63 8.14 2.46 -20.87
CA SER A 63 9.21 3.34 -20.39
C SER A 63 10.00 2.80 -19.20
N PHE A 64 9.46 1.81 -18.49
CA PHE A 64 10.12 1.16 -17.35
C PHE A 64 10.73 -0.21 -17.68
N GLN A 65 10.72 -0.60 -18.94
CA GLN A 65 11.26 -1.88 -19.42
C GLN A 65 12.73 -1.76 -19.79
N ASN A 66 13.38 -2.89 -20.07
CA ASN A 66 14.74 -2.91 -20.57
C ASN A 66 14.75 -2.45 -22.04
N ILE A 67 15.78 -1.69 -22.44
CA ILE A 67 15.91 -1.17 -23.82
C ILE A 67 15.97 -2.30 -24.87
N LEU A 68 16.53 -3.45 -24.52
CA LEU A 68 16.62 -4.60 -25.44
C LEU A 68 15.23 -5.18 -25.71
N ASP A 69 14.39 -5.31 -24.68
CA ASP A 69 13.04 -5.84 -24.81
C ASP A 69 12.13 -4.90 -25.61
N VAL A 70 12.31 -3.59 -25.42
CA VAL A 70 11.53 -2.57 -26.12
C VAL A 70 11.92 -2.49 -27.61
N SER A 71 13.20 -2.60 -27.93
CA SER A 71 13.68 -2.49 -29.33
C SER A 71 13.14 -3.61 -30.25
N GLU A 72 12.76 -4.76 -29.69
CA GLU A 72 12.15 -5.86 -30.44
C GLU A 72 10.64 -5.67 -30.67
N SER A 73 9.95 -4.85 -29.87
CA SER A 73 8.50 -4.68 -29.86
C SER A 73 8.02 -3.23 -30.01
N LEU A 74 8.78 -2.41 -30.74
CA LEU A 74 8.46 -0.96 -30.91
C LEU A 74 7.08 -0.76 -31.54
N PRO A 75 6.26 0.19 -31.04
CA PRO A 75 5.03 0.61 -31.70
C PRO A 75 5.28 1.09 -33.13
N GLN A 76 4.34 0.88 -34.04
CA GLN A 76 4.49 1.17 -35.48
C GLN A 76 4.91 2.63 -35.82
N ASN A 77 4.63 3.57 -34.92
CA ASN A 77 4.95 4.99 -35.11
C ASN A 77 6.21 5.42 -34.33
N THR A 78 6.88 4.52 -33.64
CA THR A 78 8.09 4.85 -32.90
C THR A 78 9.29 4.81 -33.83
N TYR A 79 10.04 5.87 -33.79
CA TYR A 79 11.17 6.11 -34.67
C TYR A 79 12.47 5.65 -34.01
N PHE A 80 12.76 6.10 -32.80
CA PHE A 80 13.84 5.58 -31.98
C PHE A 80 13.55 5.74 -30.49
N VAL A 81 14.29 5.00 -29.66
CA VAL A 81 14.20 5.04 -28.22
C VAL A 81 15.38 5.80 -27.64
N ALA A 82 15.11 6.75 -26.75
CA ALA A 82 16.12 7.47 -26.00
C ALA A 82 16.12 7.06 -24.53
N GLN A 83 17.29 7.03 -23.92
CA GLN A 83 17.42 6.89 -22.46
C GLN A 83 17.15 8.22 -21.77
N GLY A 84 16.49 8.17 -20.65
CA GLY A 84 16.26 9.32 -19.79
C GLY A 84 16.32 8.94 -18.32
N HIS A 85 16.30 9.95 -17.45
CA HIS A 85 16.37 9.76 -16.02
C HIS A 85 15.11 10.29 -15.33
N LEU A 86 14.55 9.49 -14.41
CA LEU A 86 13.43 9.86 -13.58
C LEU A 86 13.90 10.17 -12.16
N ASN A 87 13.70 11.40 -11.74
CA ASN A 87 13.87 11.87 -10.37
C ASN A 87 12.50 12.01 -9.72
N ASN A 88 12.12 11.08 -8.82
CA ASN A 88 10.83 11.11 -8.14
C ASN A 88 10.98 11.46 -6.66
N VAL A 89 10.51 12.63 -6.26
CA VAL A 89 10.57 13.11 -4.87
C VAL A 89 9.34 12.68 -4.06
N ASN A 90 9.46 12.70 -2.72
CA ASN A 90 8.44 12.19 -1.82
C ASN A 90 7.43 13.24 -1.36
N THR A 91 7.77 14.53 -1.45
CA THR A 91 6.89 15.60 -0.98
C THR A 91 6.76 16.72 -2.01
N ILE A 92 5.63 17.43 -1.97
CA ILE A 92 5.41 18.60 -2.83
C ILE A 92 6.39 19.75 -2.51
N ASP A 93 6.86 19.84 -1.27
CA ASP A 93 7.81 20.86 -0.87
C ASP A 93 9.21 20.57 -1.41
N GLU A 94 9.66 19.33 -1.40
CA GLU A 94 10.89 18.89 -2.10
C GLU A 94 10.78 19.21 -3.59
N PHE A 95 9.66 18.86 -4.24
CA PHE A 95 9.42 19.12 -5.66
C PHE A 95 9.52 20.61 -6.03
N LYS A 96 9.02 21.49 -5.13
CA LYS A 96 9.11 22.95 -5.35
C LYS A 96 10.51 23.49 -5.13
N LYS A 97 11.21 23.01 -4.09
CA LYS A 97 12.50 23.55 -3.63
C LYS A 97 13.72 22.99 -4.36
N ILE A 98 13.60 21.80 -4.99
CA ILE A 98 14.73 21.14 -5.66
C ILE A 98 15.39 22.08 -6.69
N ASP A 99 16.71 22.08 -6.74
CA ASP A 99 17.47 22.88 -7.69
C ASP A 99 17.39 22.28 -9.11
N LYS A 100 16.47 22.82 -9.88
CA LYS A 100 16.23 22.42 -11.27
C LYS A 100 17.41 22.74 -12.19
N LYS A 101 18.21 23.78 -11.85
CA LYS A 101 19.42 24.11 -12.63
C LYS A 101 20.50 23.06 -12.41
N ALA A 102 20.66 22.58 -11.17
CA ALA A 102 21.61 21.53 -10.84
C ALA A 102 21.27 20.22 -11.56
N ILE A 103 19.98 19.82 -11.59
CA ILE A 103 19.52 18.63 -12.33
C ILE A 103 19.87 18.77 -13.82
N LEU A 104 19.46 19.87 -14.45
CA LEU A 104 19.68 20.10 -15.87
C LEU A 104 21.19 20.12 -16.22
N ARG A 105 21.99 20.74 -15.36
CA ARG A 105 23.45 20.79 -15.53
C ARG A 105 24.08 19.40 -15.39
N LYS A 106 23.62 18.58 -14.47
CA LYS A 106 24.08 17.18 -14.31
C LYS A 106 23.85 16.40 -15.61
N GLU A 107 22.64 16.48 -16.17
CA GLU A 107 22.30 15.78 -17.40
C GLU A 107 23.14 16.27 -18.59
N ALA A 108 23.33 17.56 -18.70
CA ALA A 108 24.19 18.15 -19.75
C ALA A 108 25.66 17.71 -19.60
N LEU A 109 26.16 17.57 -18.36
CA LEU A 109 27.50 17.05 -18.09
C LEU A 109 27.63 15.57 -18.48
N ASN A 110 26.58 14.77 -18.34
CA ASN A 110 26.55 13.39 -18.82
C ASN A 110 26.75 13.34 -20.33
N ILE A 111 25.97 14.13 -21.10
CA ILE A 111 26.09 14.25 -22.55
C ILE A 111 27.50 14.76 -22.93
N TYR A 112 27.98 15.81 -22.29
CA TYR A 112 29.28 16.40 -22.55
C TYR A 112 30.43 15.42 -22.28
N SER A 113 30.33 14.62 -21.19
CA SER A 113 31.30 13.57 -20.88
C SER A 113 31.32 12.49 -21.96
N ALA A 114 30.14 12.08 -22.45
CA ALA A 114 30.03 11.11 -23.54
C ALA A 114 30.61 11.65 -24.87
N ILE A 115 30.42 12.94 -25.17
CA ILE A 115 31.06 13.60 -26.30
C ILE A 115 32.58 13.51 -26.15
N LYS A 116 33.17 13.94 -25.03
CA LYS A 116 34.61 13.88 -24.79
C LYS A 116 35.20 12.48 -24.90
N LYS A 117 34.46 11.47 -24.41
CA LYS A 117 34.87 10.06 -24.49
C LYS A 117 34.61 9.43 -25.85
N GLN A 118 34.03 10.19 -26.79
CA GLN A 118 33.63 9.73 -28.13
C GLN A 118 32.58 8.58 -28.10
N SER A 119 31.90 8.35 -26.95
CA SER A 119 30.88 7.31 -26.83
C SER A 119 29.68 7.56 -27.76
N ILE A 120 29.37 8.82 -28.06
CA ILE A 120 28.32 9.19 -29.01
C ILE A 120 28.56 8.70 -30.45
N LEU A 121 29.81 8.39 -30.81
CA LEU A 121 30.13 7.86 -32.13
C LEU A 121 29.68 6.41 -32.31
N VAL A 122 29.56 5.66 -31.18
CA VAL A 122 29.04 4.32 -31.14
C VAL A 122 27.54 4.32 -30.90
N ASP A 123 27.07 5.18 -29.99
CA ASP A 123 25.67 5.33 -29.64
C ASP A 123 25.23 6.81 -29.71
N PRO A 124 24.76 7.28 -30.87
CA PRO A 124 24.27 8.65 -31.02
C PRO A 124 23.04 9.00 -30.19
N SER A 125 22.30 7.99 -29.70
CA SER A 125 21.09 8.22 -28.89
C SER A 125 21.37 8.99 -27.59
N ILE A 126 22.62 8.98 -27.12
CA ILE A 126 23.08 9.75 -25.97
C ILE A 126 22.82 11.27 -26.16
N LEU A 127 22.87 11.77 -27.39
CA LEU A 127 22.57 13.19 -27.71
C LEU A 127 21.09 13.55 -27.50
N SER A 128 20.21 12.55 -27.44
CA SER A 128 18.78 12.68 -27.26
C SER A 128 18.30 12.40 -25.82
N GLN A 129 19.22 12.28 -24.85
CA GLN A 129 18.88 12.06 -23.44
C GLN A 129 17.93 13.11 -22.90
N PHE A 130 17.05 12.69 -21.99
CA PHE A 130 16.06 13.55 -21.36
C PHE A 130 15.98 13.27 -19.85
N SER A 131 15.33 14.17 -19.11
CA SER A 131 15.12 13.97 -17.68
C SER A 131 13.70 14.37 -17.27
N VAL A 132 13.15 13.62 -16.32
CA VAL A 132 11.84 13.87 -15.72
C VAL A 132 12.01 14.05 -14.22
N LEU A 133 11.59 15.20 -13.70
CA LEU A 133 11.44 15.42 -12.28
C LEU A 133 9.95 15.30 -11.94
N SER A 134 9.58 14.41 -11.01
CA SER A 134 8.18 14.17 -10.68
C SER A 134 7.90 14.12 -9.18
N PHE A 135 6.66 14.45 -8.85
CA PHE A 135 6.05 14.20 -7.54
C PHE A 135 4.70 13.54 -7.75
N ALA A 136 4.46 12.42 -7.08
CA ALA A 136 3.22 11.65 -7.16
C ALA A 136 2.40 11.80 -5.87
N ASP A 137 1.25 12.49 -5.94
CA ASP A 137 0.22 12.43 -4.89
C ASP A 137 -0.61 11.15 -5.09
N LEU A 138 -0.14 10.05 -4.50
CA LEU A 138 -0.73 8.72 -4.65
C LEU A 138 -2.12 8.60 -4.02
N LYS A 139 -2.50 9.50 -3.11
CA LYS A 139 -3.85 9.51 -2.51
C LYS A 139 -4.89 10.10 -3.46
N LYS A 140 -4.50 11.05 -4.27
CA LYS A 140 -5.38 11.77 -5.21
C LYS A 140 -5.14 11.39 -6.67
N TYR A 141 -4.15 10.52 -6.92
CA TYR A 141 -3.69 10.17 -8.28
C TYR A 141 -3.41 11.40 -9.13
N LYS A 142 -2.70 12.37 -8.53
CA LYS A 142 -2.22 13.58 -9.19
C LYS A 142 -0.71 13.53 -9.28
N PHE A 143 -0.20 13.72 -10.49
CA PHE A 143 1.23 13.65 -10.78
C PHE A 143 1.68 15.00 -11.32
N PHE A 144 2.58 15.64 -10.58
CA PHE A 144 3.23 16.87 -11.00
C PHE A 144 4.59 16.52 -11.59
N TYR A 145 4.92 17.03 -12.76
CA TYR A 145 6.19 16.72 -13.39
C TYR A 145 6.75 17.87 -14.22
N TRP A 146 8.08 17.90 -14.28
CA TRP A 146 8.85 18.70 -15.18
C TRP A 146 9.54 17.78 -16.18
N PHE A 147 9.66 18.20 -17.43
CA PHE A 147 10.37 17.49 -18.47
C PHE A 147 11.53 18.34 -18.97
N ALA A 148 12.71 17.76 -19.13
CA ALA A 148 13.90 18.45 -19.60
C ALA A 148 14.53 17.73 -20.79
N PHE A 149 14.93 18.51 -21.78
CA PHE A 149 15.70 18.12 -22.94
C PHE A 149 17.05 18.87 -22.91
N PRO A 150 18.08 18.33 -22.23
CA PRO A 150 19.32 19.04 -22.01
C PRO A 150 19.96 19.45 -23.36
N LEU A 151 20.14 20.74 -23.58
CA LEU A 151 20.75 21.31 -24.76
C LEU A 151 22.03 22.02 -24.36
N LEU A 152 23.15 21.56 -24.95
CA LEU A 152 24.44 22.21 -24.93
C LEU A 152 24.45 23.32 -25.97
N HIS A 153 24.80 24.53 -25.59
CA HIS A 153 24.80 25.65 -26.51
C HIS A 153 26.16 25.82 -27.19
N ALA A 154 26.20 25.54 -28.52
CA ALA A 154 27.29 25.95 -29.37
C ALA A 154 26.95 27.28 -30.04
N SER A 155 27.93 28.11 -30.28
CA SER A 155 27.79 29.32 -31.12
C SER A 155 27.96 28.93 -32.58
N PHE A 156 26.96 29.18 -33.40
CA PHE A 156 27.01 28.84 -34.82
C PHE A 156 26.15 29.78 -35.68
N THR A 157 26.48 29.84 -36.96
CA THR A 157 25.62 30.38 -38.00
C THR A 157 25.22 29.28 -38.99
N ALA A 158 23.99 29.34 -39.50
CA ALA A 158 23.45 28.36 -40.42
C ALA A 158 23.04 29.01 -41.76
N THR A 159 23.53 28.47 -42.84
CA THR A 159 23.27 28.98 -44.21
C THR A 159 22.70 27.84 -45.06
N PRO A 160 21.48 27.92 -45.59
CA PRO A 160 20.94 26.92 -46.50
C PRO A 160 21.76 26.79 -47.79
N ASN A 161 22.04 25.54 -48.19
CA ASN A 161 22.74 25.29 -49.45
C ASN A 161 21.74 25.29 -50.62
N VAL A 162 21.78 26.31 -51.43
CA VAL A 162 20.81 26.56 -52.54
C VAL A 162 20.96 25.55 -53.67
N THR A 163 22.18 24.99 -53.87
CA THR A 163 22.46 24.03 -54.97
C THR A 163 21.98 22.61 -54.65
N PHE A 164 21.52 22.34 -53.41
CA PHE A 164 21.02 21.03 -53.00
C PHE A 164 19.80 20.56 -53.81
N ASN A 165 18.91 21.47 -54.18
CA ASN A 165 17.71 21.13 -54.95
C ASN A 165 18.01 20.43 -56.29
N GLU A 166 19.14 20.69 -56.88
CA GLU A 166 19.57 20.04 -58.15
C GLU A 166 20.07 18.60 -57.92
N ARG A 167 20.55 18.29 -56.71
CA ARG A 167 21.14 16.99 -56.34
C ARG A 167 20.26 16.14 -55.45
N ILE A 168 19.06 16.60 -55.09
CA ILE A 168 18.18 15.95 -54.12
C ILE A 168 17.90 14.47 -54.44
N LYS A 169 17.79 14.12 -55.74
CA LYS A 169 17.54 12.75 -56.17
C LYS A 169 18.67 11.77 -55.82
N ILE A 170 19.93 12.24 -55.95
CA ILE A 170 21.13 11.40 -55.64
C ILE A 170 21.20 11.11 -54.14
N TYR A 171 20.96 12.11 -53.33
CA TYR A 171 20.92 11.93 -51.87
C TYR A 171 19.73 11.05 -51.45
N SER A 172 18.58 11.25 -52.07
CA SER A 172 17.38 10.45 -51.78
C SER A 172 17.57 8.98 -52.06
N GLU A 173 18.24 8.62 -53.12
CA GLU A 173 18.55 7.23 -53.42
C GLU A 173 19.54 6.61 -52.43
N ALA A 174 20.52 7.41 -51.97
CA ALA A 174 21.53 6.97 -51.01
C ALA A 174 20.98 6.71 -49.59
N ILE A 175 19.88 7.40 -49.22
CA ILE A 175 19.29 7.27 -47.86
C ILE A 175 18.09 6.35 -47.79
N LYS A 176 17.58 5.85 -48.91
CA LYS A 176 16.33 5.11 -49.02
C LYS A 176 16.23 3.85 -48.13
N ASP A 177 17.33 3.13 -47.99
CA ASP A 177 17.39 1.83 -47.29
C ASP A 177 18.11 1.91 -45.95
N LEU A 178 18.29 3.13 -45.38
CA LEU A 178 18.98 3.30 -44.11
C LEU A 178 18.07 2.96 -42.93
N ASP A 179 18.71 2.45 -41.87
CA ASP A 179 18.06 2.31 -40.58
C ASP A 179 17.99 3.65 -39.85
N PHE A 180 16.86 4.33 -39.98
CA PHE A 180 16.66 5.65 -39.39
C PHE A 180 16.80 5.70 -37.86
N ARG A 181 16.80 4.55 -37.18
CA ARG A 181 17.02 4.46 -35.71
C ARG A 181 18.42 4.91 -35.29
N GLN A 182 19.39 4.88 -36.19
CA GLN A 182 20.75 5.35 -35.88
C GLN A 182 20.91 6.87 -35.89
N GLN A 183 19.91 7.62 -36.34
CA GLN A 183 19.79 9.09 -36.32
C GLN A 183 20.86 9.86 -37.10
N ILE A 184 22.14 9.46 -37.08
CA ILE A 184 23.28 10.23 -37.64
C ILE A 184 24.15 9.33 -38.48
N TYR A 185 24.51 9.80 -39.67
CA TYR A 185 25.40 9.12 -40.60
C TYR A 185 26.39 10.13 -41.22
N ILE A 186 27.45 9.61 -41.82
CA ILE A 186 28.40 10.40 -42.62
C ILE A 186 28.06 10.22 -44.09
N ILE A 187 28.03 11.31 -44.83
CA ILE A 187 27.87 11.35 -46.29
C ILE A 187 29.25 11.57 -46.93
N GLU A 188 29.63 10.68 -47.83
CA GLU A 188 30.84 10.77 -48.62
C GLU A 188 30.47 10.94 -50.11
N GLU A 189 30.98 12.01 -50.73
CA GLU A 189 30.73 12.31 -52.12
C GLU A 189 31.98 12.05 -52.97
N ASN A 190 31.85 11.16 -53.95
CA ASN A 190 32.89 10.87 -54.96
C ASN A 190 32.34 11.11 -56.36
N GLY A 191 32.43 12.36 -56.83
CA GLY A 191 31.85 12.77 -58.10
C GLY A 191 30.32 12.78 -58.09
N GLU A 192 29.70 11.97 -58.94
CA GLU A 192 28.24 11.84 -58.98
C GLU A 192 27.70 10.78 -58.00
N ARG A 193 28.55 10.04 -57.31
CA ARG A 193 28.16 8.96 -56.38
C ARG A 193 28.18 9.46 -54.95
N VAL A 194 27.05 9.27 -54.26
CA VAL A 194 26.90 9.52 -52.82
C VAL A 194 26.86 8.18 -52.10
N THR A 195 27.68 8.03 -51.08
CA THR A 195 27.69 6.85 -50.17
C THR A 195 27.45 7.29 -48.72
N VAL A 196 26.75 6.47 -47.96
CA VAL A 196 26.42 6.74 -46.56
C VAL A 196 27.12 5.74 -45.67
N SER A 197 27.77 6.24 -44.63
CA SER A 197 28.56 5.46 -43.70
C SER A 197 28.11 5.68 -42.25
N PRO A 198 28.30 4.71 -41.34
CA PRO A 198 27.97 4.87 -39.94
C PRO A 198 28.69 6.06 -39.29
N PHE A 199 28.04 6.71 -38.31
CA PHE A 199 28.59 7.87 -37.61
C PHE A 199 29.92 7.58 -36.89
N SER A 200 30.19 6.32 -36.49
CA SER A 200 31.45 5.89 -35.90
C SER A 200 32.69 6.19 -36.76
N LYS A 201 32.54 6.28 -38.09
CA LYS A 201 33.66 6.68 -38.97
C LYS A 201 34.13 8.13 -38.76
N LEU A 202 33.37 8.98 -38.03
CA LEU A 202 33.80 10.34 -37.72
C LEU A 202 35.17 10.36 -36.99
N THR A 203 35.55 9.30 -36.30
CA THR A 203 36.87 9.14 -35.69
C THR A 203 38.02 9.39 -36.64
N ALA A 204 37.88 9.06 -37.94
CA ALA A 204 38.90 9.30 -38.98
C ALA A 204 38.99 10.77 -39.43
N TYR A 205 37.96 11.56 -39.17
CA TYR A 205 37.91 12.99 -39.59
C TYR A 205 38.38 13.93 -38.47
N ILE A 206 38.20 13.55 -37.20
CA ILE A 206 38.54 14.35 -36.01
C ILE A 206 40.01 14.80 -36.02
N PRO A 207 41.03 13.93 -36.22
CA PRO A 207 42.43 14.33 -36.12
C PRO A 207 42.87 15.36 -37.15
N HIS A 208 42.15 15.46 -38.26
CA HIS A 208 42.53 16.30 -39.41
C HIS A 208 41.60 17.49 -39.58
N HIS A 209 40.52 17.62 -38.75
CA HIS A 209 39.48 18.65 -38.87
C HIS A 209 38.98 18.83 -40.31
N LYS A 210 38.94 17.73 -41.08
CA LYS A 210 38.47 17.76 -42.46
C LYS A 210 36.98 18.11 -42.49
N LYS A 211 36.59 18.94 -43.45
CA LYS A 211 35.18 19.23 -43.70
C LYS A 211 34.37 17.93 -43.78
N VAL A 212 33.27 17.85 -43.04
CA VAL A 212 32.41 16.66 -42.97
C VAL A 212 31.00 17.02 -43.45
N THR A 213 30.39 16.12 -44.21
CA THR A 213 28.98 16.17 -44.54
C THR A 213 28.26 15.08 -43.75
N LEU A 214 27.27 15.47 -42.94
CA LEU A 214 26.51 14.55 -42.11
C LEU A 214 25.06 14.44 -42.60
N LEU A 215 24.46 13.28 -42.41
CA LEU A 215 23.01 13.10 -42.46
C LEU A 215 22.49 13.10 -41.03
N PHE A 216 21.58 13.99 -40.76
CA PHE A 216 20.85 14.04 -39.49
C PHE A 216 19.37 13.75 -39.73
N ILE A 217 18.85 12.73 -39.07
CA ILE A 217 17.48 12.30 -39.20
C ILE A 217 16.66 12.94 -38.07
N ASP A 218 15.73 13.82 -38.45
CA ASP A 218 14.94 14.60 -37.50
C ASP A 218 13.49 14.15 -37.44
N THR A 219 12.92 14.18 -36.24
CA THR A 219 11.51 13.88 -35.99
C THR A 219 10.59 15.10 -36.18
N SER A 220 11.18 16.31 -36.31
CA SER A 220 10.42 17.51 -36.63
C SER A 220 9.95 17.48 -38.09
N THR A 221 8.78 18.05 -38.37
CA THR A 221 8.29 18.26 -39.73
C THR A 221 8.21 19.74 -40.11
N ILE A 222 8.93 20.59 -39.36
CA ILE A 222 8.98 22.04 -39.60
C ILE A 222 10.18 22.36 -40.49
N GLN A 223 9.92 22.93 -41.64
CA GLN A 223 10.98 23.32 -42.60
C GLN A 223 11.91 24.38 -42.00
N ASN A 224 13.19 24.36 -42.41
CA ASN A 224 14.25 25.24 -41.90
C ASN A 224 14.43 25.24 -40.38
N SER A 225 14.13 24.14 -39.77
CA SER A 225 14.33 23.91 -38.33
C SER A 225 14.74 22.45 -38.05
N ALA A 226 15.22 22.18 -36.85
CA ALA A 226 15.46 20.84 -36.38
C ALA A 226 15.25 20.74 -34.85
N SER A 227 15.20 19.53 -34.35
CA SER A 227 15.11 19.26 -32.90
C SER A 227 16.35 19.69 -32.12
N TYR A 228 16.26 19.78 -30.79
CA TYR A 228 17.40 20.11 -29.93
C TYR A 228 18.56 19.12 -30.07
N ILE A 229 18.32 17.92 -30.57
CA ILE A 229 19.33 16.88 -30.78
C ILE A 229 20.40 17.35 -31.79
N LEU A 230 19.97 18.07 -32.85
CA LEU A 230 20.90 18.71 -33.76
C LEU A 230 21.79 19.73 -33.04
N GLY A 231 21.25 20.47 -32.08
CA GLY A 231 22.05 21.41 -31.28
C GLY A 231 23.14 20.69 -30.47
N ASN A 232 22.83 19.55 -29.89
CA ASN A 232 23.82 18.70 -29.21
C ASN A 232 24.84 18.09 -30.17
N LEU A 233 24.45 17.75 -31.41
CA LEU A 233 25.39 17.30 -32.45
C LEU A 233 26.34 18.44 -32.86
N ILE A 234 25.86 19.66 -33.05
CA ILE A 234 26.71 20.82 -33.35
C ILE A 234 27.66 21.09 -32.18
N ALA A 235 27.19 20.98 -30.93
CA ALA A 235 28.05 21.10 -29.75
C ALA A 235 29.13 20.03 -29.73
N ALA A 236 28.82 18.79 -30.15
CA ALA A 236 29.82 17.72 -30.26
C ALA A 236 30.87 18.02 -31.33
N LEU A 237 30.44 18.52 -32.50
CA LEU A 237 31.36 18.94 -33.55
C LEU A 237 32.29 20.08 -33.09
N SER A 238 31.77 21.05 -32.35
CA SER A 238 32.58 22.10 -31.72
C SER A 238 33.62 21.52 -30.76
N VAL A 239 33.25 20.59 -29.89
CA VAL A 239 34.19 19.92 -28.96
C VAL A 239 35.26 19.11 -29.69
N TYR A 240 34.94 18.57 -30.86
CA TYR A 240 35.90 17.86 -31.73
C TYR A 240 36.75 18.78 -32.58
N GLY A 241 36.53 20.08 -32.51
CA GLY A 241 37.35 21.10 -33.23
C GLY A 241 36.96 21.38 -34.67
N PHE A 242 35.77 20.95 -35.10
CA PHE A 242 35.28 21.32 -36.43
C PHE A 242 34.85 22.79 -36.46
N SER A 243 35.36 23.57 -37.42
CA SER A 243 34.95 24.96 -37.63
C SER A 243 33.75 25.09 -38.56
N ASP A 244 33.48 24.05 -39.34
CA ASP A 244 32.33 24.02 -40.26
C ASP A 244 31.89 22.57 -40.56
N ALA A 245 30.61 22.40 -40.88
CA ALA A 245 30.02 21.13 -41.29
C ALA A 245 28.81 21.38 -42.21
N ASP A 246 28.64 20.54 -43.22
CA ASP A 246 27.41 20.47 -43.99
C ASP A 246 26.51 19.37 -43.41
N ILE A 247 25.26 19.70 -43.08
CA ILE A 247 24.34 18.73 -42.49
C ILE A 247 23.08 18.64 -43.36
N LEU A 248 22.84 17.46 -43.92
CA LEU A 248 21.58 17.10 -44.55
C LEU A 248 20.56 16.73 -43.50
N ILE A 249 19.54 17.53 -43.35
CA ILE A 249 18.44 17.28 -42.41
C ILE A 249 17.32 16.56 -43.17
N HIS A 250 17.11 15.30 -42.82
CA HIS A 250 16.03 14.48 -43.36
C HIS A 250 14.86 14.43 -42.37
N HIS A 251 13.69 14.87 -42.82
CA HIS A 251 12.47 14.85 -41.98
C HIS A 251 11.67 13.59 -42.27
N VAL A 252 11.65 12.67 -41.29
CA VAL A 252 10.96 11.38 -41.41
C VAL A 252 9.46 11.57 -41.68
N GLY A 253 8.93 10.81 -42.64
CA GLY A 253 7.51 10.84 -43.02
C GLY A 253 7.09 11.99 -43.93
N LEU A 254 8.03 12.91 -44.27
CA LEU A 254 7.78 13.96 -45.27
C LEU A 254 8.34 13.55 -46.63
N PRO A 255 7.79 14.14 -47.73
CA PRO A 255 8.40 14.01 -49.04
C PRO A 255 9.84 14.55 -49.03
N GLN A 256 10.75 13.87 -49.67
CA GLN A 256 12.19 14.22 -49.76
C GLN A 256 12.47 15.65 -50.20
N LYS A 257 11.57 16.26 -50.96
CA LYS A 257 11.66 17.71 -51.32
C LYS A 257 11.61 18.65 -50.10
N CYS A 258 11.28 18.11 -48.91
CA CYS A 258 11.30 18.86 -47.65
C CYS A 258 12.65 18.77 -46.93
N ASP A 259 13.55 17.89 -47.40
CA ASP A 259 14.90 17.78 -46.86
C ASP A 259 15.71 19.04 -47.18
N SER A 260 16.65 19.37 -46.33
CA SER A 260 17.48 20.56 -46.49
C SER A 260 18.95 20.29 -46.17
N LEU A 261 19.84 20.68 -47.04
CA LEU A 261 21.26 20.72 -46.77
C LEU A 261 21.63 22.09 -46.19
N VAL A 262 22.16 22.12 -44.99
CA VAL A 262 22.49 23.36 -44.28
C VAL A 262 23.98 23.37 -43.97
N HIS A 263 24.65 24.46 -44.30
CA HIS A 263 26.03 24.71 -43.92
C HIS A 263 26.05 25.39 -42.54
N PHE A 264 26.77 24.79 -41.57
CA PHE A 264 26.97 25.32 -40.23
C PHE A 264 28.41 25.79 -40.07
N SER A 265 28.60 27.10 -39.79
CA SER A 265 29.89 27.63 -39.33
C SER A 265 29.87 27.69 -37.81
N ILE A 266 30.84 27.02 -37.15
CA ILE A 266 30.86 26.74 -35.71
C ILE A 266 31.98 27.56 -35.08
N ASP A 267 31.65 28.32 -34.03
CA ASP A 267 32.64 29.07 -33.24
C ASP A 267 33.15 28.21 -32.09
N ASN A 268 34.37 27.69 -32.24
CA ASN A 268 35.02 26.80 -31.27
C ASN A 268 35.63 27.54 -30.07
N THR A 269 35.57 28.87 -30.04
CA THR A 269 36.05 29.66 -28.88
C THR A 269 35.04 29.65 -27.73
N TYR A 270 33.82 29.22 -27.98
CA TYR A 270 32.72 29.19 -26.99
C TYR A 270 32.66 27.88 -26.20
N SER A 271 32.56 27.96 -24.88
CA SER A 271 32.41 26.76 -24.04
C SER A 271 30.95 26.28 -24.05
N VAL A 272 30.71 25.13 -24.66
CA VAL A 272 29.35 24.56 -24.85
C VAL A 272 28.65 24.19 -23.54
N ILE A 273 29.42 24.04 -22.42
CA ILE A 273 28.86 23.61 -21.12
C ILE A 273 28.49 24.79 -20.20
N ASP A 274 28.92 26.02 -20.55
CA ASP A 274 28.67 27.19 -19.68
C ASP A 274 27.21 27.64 -19.76
N HIS A 275 26.57 27.39 -20.88
CA HIS A 275 25.14 27.65 -21.09
C HIS A 275 24.39 26.35 -21.38
N VAL A 276 23.48 25.98 -20.50
CA VAL A 276 22.62 24.81 -20.69
C VAL A 276 21.16 25.22 -20.50
N THR A 277 20.33 24.84 -21.44
CA THR A 277 18.87 25.03 -21.40
C THR A 277 18.16 23.69 -21.63
N GLY A 278 16.84 23.64 -21.49
CA GLY A 278 16.13 22.42 -21.88
C GLY A 278 14.84 22.12 -21.11
N TRP A 279 14.48 22.88 -20.08
CA TRP A 279 13.20 22.68 -19.45
C TRP A 279 12.05 22.98 -20.41
N GLU A 280 11.13 22.02 -20.55
CA GLU A 280 9.96 22.18 -21.40
C GLU A 280 9.05 23.31 -20.89
N ARG A 281 8.57 24.13 -21.78
CA ARG A 281 7.63 25.22 -21.47
C ARG A 281 6.19 24.73 -21.57
N MET A 282 5.33 25.30 -20.75
CA MET A 282 3.88 25.13 -20.84
C MET A 282 3.33 25.71 -22.16
N ALA A 283 2.06 25.43 -22.46
CA ALA A 283 1.42 25.93 -23.69
C ALA A 283 1.39 27.46 -23.81
N ASP A 284 1.39 28.16 -22.67
CA ASP A 284 1.44 29.63 -22.58
C ASP A 284 2.87 30.21 -22.66
N GLY A 285 3.87 29.35 -22.89
CA GLY A 285 5.28 29.75 -23.00
C GLY A 285 6.01 29.94 -21.67
N ARG A 286 5.33 29.87 -20.53
CA ARG A 286 5.95 29.98 -19.20
C ARG A 286 6.62 28.67 -18.78
N LEU A 287 7.64 28.79 -17.92
CA LEU A 287 8.22 27.63 -17.23
C LEU A 287 7.32 27.25 -16.04
N GLY A 288 6.83 26.02 -16.04
CA GLY A 288 5.98 25.49 -14.98
C GLY A 288 5.88 23.98 -15.05
N PRO A 289 5.49 23.33 -13.94
CA PRO A 289 5.24 21.88 -13.94
C PRO A 289 3.95 21.55 -14.70
N LYS A 290 3.93 20.43 -15.37
CA LYS A 290 2.73 19.81 -15.91
C LYS A 290 2.00 19.02 -14.81
N LEU A 291 0.68 18.87 -14.96
CA LEU A 291 -0.17 18.10 -14.06
C LEU A 291 -0.91 17.02 -14.86
N ALA A 292 -0.71 15.76 -14.48
CA ALA A 292 -1.58 14.66 -14.87
C ALA A 292 -2.52 14.33 -13.72
N ASN A 293 -3.84 14.46 -13.93
CA ASN A 293 -4.86 14.15 -12.94
C ASN A 293 -5.63 12.90 -13.37
N LEU A 294 -5.28 11.75 -12.81
CA LEU A 294 -5.93 10.48 -13.10
C LEU A 294 -7.02 10.10 -12.08
N GLY A 295 -7.22 10.93 -11.04
CA GLY A 295 -8.20 10.64 -9.99
C GLY A 295 -9.62 10.47 -10.50
N SER A 296 -10.00 11.17 -11.56
CA SER A 296 -11.32 11.05 -12.19
C SER A 296 -11.50 9.79 -13.06
N LEU A 297 -10.41 9.11 -13.38
CA LEU A 297 -10.40 7.90 -14.21
C LEU A 297 -10.43 6.62 -13.35
N ILE A 298 -10.27 6.74 -12.02
CA ILE A 298 -10.20 5.62 -11.09
C ILE A 298 -11.51 5.50 -10.33
N ASP A 299 -12.03 4.29 -10.22
CA ASP A 299 -13.18 3.97 -9.38
C ASP A 299 -12.95 4.47 -7.93
N PRO A 300 -13.84 5.30 -7.36
CA PRO A 300 -13.71 5.81 -6.00
C PRO A 300 -13.54 4.73 -4.93
N VAL A 301 -14.12 3.55 -5.14
CA VAL A 301 -13.99 2.39 -4.23
C VAL A 301 -12.56 1.85 -4.24
N GLN A 302 -11.93 1.76 -5.42
CA GLN A 302 -10.52 1.39 -5.54
C GLN A 302 -9.60 2.44 -4.92
N LEU A 303 -9.90 3.71 -5.12
CA LEU A 303 -9.14 4.82 -4.57
C LEU A 303 -9.16 4.80 -3.03
N ALA A 304 -10.32 4.53 -2.43
CA ALA A 304 -10.47 4.40 -0.98
C ALA A 304 -9.62 3.24 -0.43
N ASP A 305 -9.66 2.06 -1.06
CA ASP A 305 -8.88 0.87 -0.67
C ASP A 305 -7.38 1.16 -0.70
N GLN A 306 -6.89 1.71 -1.79
CA GLN A 306 -5.47 2.04 -1.95
C GLN A 306 -5.01 3.12 -0.96
N SER A 307 -5.87 4.08 -0.62
CA SER A 307 -5.54 5.14 0.33
C SER A 307 -5.37 4.61 1.76
N VAL A 308 -6.21 3.66 2.18
CA VAL A 308 -6.06 2.98 3.48
C VAL A 308 -4.76 2.19 3.52
N ASP A 309 -4.51 1.38 2.50
CA ASP A 309 -3.29 0.57 2.42
C ASP A 309 -2.02 1.45 2.39
N LEU A 310 -2.06 2.58 1.70
CA LEU A 310 -0.93 3.51 1.64
C LEU A 310 -0.58 4.08 3.02
N ASN A 311 -1.56 4.42 3.87
CA ASN A 311 -1.28 4.89 5.22
C ASN A 311 -0.50 3.85 6.03
N LEU A 312 -0.91 2.58 5.97
CA LEU A 312 -0.23 1.48 6.65
C LEU A 312 1.16 1.20 6.05
N LYS A 313 1.29 1.24 4.73
CA LYS A 313 2.59 1.11 4.05
C LYS A 313 3.56 2.23 4.46
N LEU A 314 3.09 3.48 4.57
CA LEU A 314 3.91 4.60 5.03
C LEU A 314 4.40 4.41 6.46
N MET A 315 3.55 3.93 7.37
CA MET A 315 3.94 3.59 8.74
C MET A 315 5.02 2.49 8.73
N ARG A 316 4.82 1.41 7.98
CA ARG A 316 5.80 0.33 7.83
C ARG A 316 7.13 0.85 7.31
N TRP A 317 7.14 1.65 6.24
CA TRP A 317 8.38 2.12 5.63
C TRP A 317 9.18 3.07 6.51
N ARG A 318 8.49 3.91 7.30
CA ARG A 318 9.12 4.95 8.13
C ARG A 318 9.54 4.46 9.50
N ILE A 319 8.72 3.65 10.14
CA ILE A 319 8.84 3.35 11.58
C ILE A 319 9.05 1.86 11.85
N ALA A 320 8.29 0.99 11.19
CA ALA A 320 8.26 -0.44 11.50
C ALA A 320 8.49 -1.31 10.25
N PRO A 321 9.71 -1.33 9.67
CA PRO A 321 9.97 -1.99 8.38
C PRO A 321 9.71 -3.51 8.38
N LYS A 322 9.76 -4.15 9.56
CA LYS A 322 9.49 -5.59 9.74
C LYS A 322 8.00 -5.93 9.92
N LEU A 323 7.11 -4.91 9.97
CA LEU A 323 5.68 -5.12 10.17
C LEU A 323 5.07 -5.87 8.98
N ASN A 324 4.43 -7.01 9.27
CA ASN A 324 3.75 -7.81 8.26
C ASN A 324 2.28 -7.36 8.10
N LEU A 325 2.02 -6.50 7.14
CA LEU A 325 0.67 -5.98 6.85
C LEU A 325 -0.23 -7.00 6.16
N GLU A 326 0.36 -7.96 5.43
CA GLU A 326 -0.41 -8.97 4.70
C GLU A 326 -1.14 -9.93 5.64
N ILE A 327 -0.49 -10.33 6.74
CA ILE A 327 -1.15 -11.20 7.72
C ILE A 327 -2.33 -10.50 8.39
N ILE A 328 -2.23 -9.18 8.62
CA ILE A 328 -3.33 -8.38 9.19
C ILE A 328 -4.48 -8.28 8.18
N ARG A 329 -4.16 -7.93 6.93
CA ARG A 329 -5.13 -7.75 5.86
C ARG A 329 -5.96 -9.02 5.61
N ASN A 330 -5.30 -10.17 5.65
CA ASN A 330 -5.89 -11.46 5.31
C ASN A 330 -6.59 -12.14 6.50
N SER A 331 -6.44 -11.58 7.72
CA SER A 331 -7.10 -12.14 8.90
C SER A 331 -8.62 -11.98 8.85
N LYS A 332 -9.32 -13.02 9.25
CA LYS A 332 -10.78 -13.10 9.34
C LYS A 332 -11.19 -13.01 10.79
N CYS A 333 -11.93 -11.97 11.15
CA CYS A 333 -12.30 -11.64 12.53
C CYS A 333 -13.80 -11.86 12.78
N LEU A 334 -14.12 -12.67 13.76
CA LEU A 334 -15.47 -12.89 14.29
C LEU A 334 -15.65 -12.06 15.56
N LEU A 335 -16.65 -11.20 15.59
CA LEU A 335 -17.01 -10.33 16.71
C LEU A 335 -18.29 -10.83 17.35
N LEU A 336 -18.20 -11.39 18.53
CA LEU A 336 -19.33 -11.82 19.35
C LEU A 336 -19.77 -10.64 20.23
N GLY A 337 -20.82 -9.97 19.81
CA GLY A 337 -21.30 -8.69 20.32
C GLY A 337 -21.02 -7.54 19.37
N SER A 338 -22.09 -6.86 18.91
CA SER A 338 -22.03 -5.67 18.04
C SER A 338 -22.39 -4.37 18.76
N GLY A 339 -22.37 -4.40 20.09
CA GLY A 339 -22.61 -3.25 20.95
C GLY A 339 -21.49 -2.20 20.90
N THR A 340 -21.21 -1.55 22.04
CA THR A 340 -20.20 -0.48 22.11
C THR A 340 -18.80 -1.01 21.78
N LEU A 341 -18.37 -2.09 22.43
CA LEU A 341 -17.08 -2.74 22.15
C LEU A 341 -16.98 -3.19 20.69
N GLY A 342 -17.98 -3.93 20.19
CA GLY A 342 -17.95 -4.46 18.80
C GLY A 342 -17.87 -3.38 17.75
N SER A 343 -18.56 -2.27 17.96
CA SER A 343 -18.52 -1.12 17.03
C SER A 343 -17.13 -0.48 16.96
N TYR A 344 -16.46 -0.26 18.10
CA TYR A 344 -15.11 0.31 18.13
C TYR A 344 -14.05 -0.69 17.67
N VAL A 345 -14.14 -1.97 18.05
CA VAL A 345 -13.25 -3.03 17.57
C VAL A 345 -13.29 -3.11 16.03
N ALA A 346 -14.48 -3.15 15.44
CA ALA A 346 -14.62 -3.20 13.98
C ALA A 346 -13.97 -1.98 13.28
N ARG A 347 -14.14 -0.78 13.83
CA ARG A 347 -13.52 0.44 13.31
C ARG A 347 -11.99 0.40 13.41
N ALA A 348 -11.44 -0.08 14.52
CA ALA A 348 -10.00 -0.24 14.71
C ALA A 348 -9.40 -1.32 13.80
N LEU A 349 -10.11 -2.45 13.61
CA LEU A 349 -9.71 -3.50 12.65
C LEU A 349 -9.65 -2.98 11.21
N LEU A 350 -10.64 -2.18 10.78
CA LEU A 350 -10.60 -1.50 9.47
C LEU A 350 -9.39 -0.58 9.34
N ALA A 351 -9.08 0.19 10.39
CA ALA A 351 -7.94 1.10 10.39
C ALA A 351 -6.61 0.35 10.24
N TRP A 352 -6.49 -0.86 10.80
CA TRP A 352 -5.36 -1.77 10.61
C TRP A 352 -5.37 -2.55 9.30
N GLY A 353 -6.40 -2.39 8.48
CA GLY A 353 -6.48 -2.99 7.15
C GLY A 353 -7.13 -4.37 7.08
N VAL A 354 -7.76 -4.87 8.17
CA VAL A 354 -8.55 -6.10 8.12
C VAL A 354 -9.72 -5.95 7.15
N ARG A 355 -9.97 -6.97 6.33
CA ARG A 355 -10.99 -6.94 5.26
C ARG A 355 -12.17 -7.86 5.50
N LYS A 356 -12.07 -8.89 6.35
CA LYS A 356 -13.15 -9.80 6.70
C LYS A 356 -13.54 -9.63 8.16
N ILE A 357 -14.77 -9.13 8.41
CA ILE A 357 -15.31 -8.86 9.74
C ILE A 357 -16.74 -9.38 9.80
N THR A 358 -17.01 -10.30 10.73
CA THR A 358 -18.34 -10.88 10.92
C THR A 358 -18.85 -10.55 12.31
N PHE A 359 -20.08 -10.06 12.39
CA PHE A 359 -20.76 -9.72 13.65
C PHE A 359 -21.78 -10.80 14.02
N VAL A 360 -21.87 -11.10 15.30
CA VAL A 360 -22.92 -11.92 15.91
C VAL A 360 -23.53 -11.15 17.07
N ASP A 361 -24.84 -10.94 17.04
CA ASP A 361 -25.60 -10.25 18.11
C ASP A 361 -27.08 -10.55 17.92
N ASN A 362 -27.83 -10.81 18.99
CA ASN A 362 -29.27 -11.06 18.96
C ASN A 362 -30.10 -9.79 19.23
N GLY A 363 -29.47 -8.69 19.61
CA GLY A 363 -30.15 -7.46 20.03
C GLY A 363 -30.59 -6.56 18.88
N LYS A 364 -31.46 -5.61 19.23
CA LYS A 364 -31.89 -4.52 18.35
C LYS A 364 -31.31 -3.18 18.75
N VAL A 365 -31.20 -2.26 17.80
CA VAL A 365 -30.71 -0.91 18.05
C VAL A 365 -31.77 -0.13 18.84
N SER A 366 -31.38 0.43 19.98
CA SER A 366 -32.22 1.29 20.81
C SER A 366 -31.79 2.77 20.74
N PHE A 367 -32.66 3.69 21.12
CA PHE A 367 -32.40 5.15 21.05
C PHE A 367 -31.19 5.62 21.86
N SER A 368 -30.75 4.86 22.86
CA SER A 368 -29.54 5.15 23.63
C SER A 368 -28.24 4.66 22.98
N ASN A 369 -28.31 3.88 21.90
CA ASN A 369 -27.13 3.25 21.30
C ASN A 369 -26.30 4.21 20.42
N PRO A 370 -26.86 5.02 19.50
CA PRO A 370 -26.06 5.79 18.53
C PRO A 370 -25.03 6.72 19.14
N VAL A 371 -25.30 7.30 20.32
CA VAL A 371 -24.37 8.24 20.97
C VAL A 371 -23.05 7.56 21.43
N ARG A 372 -23.02 6.23 21.61
CA ARG A 372 -21.84 5.49 22.07
C ARG A 372 -21.45 4.30 21.20
N GLN A 373 -22.28 3.90 20.26
CA GLN A 373 -22.07 2.78 19.34
C GLN A 373 -21.95 3.30 17.91
N PRO A 374 -20.74 3.62 17.43
CA PRO A 374 -20.52 4.45 16.22
C PRO A 374 -20.85 3.75 14.89
N LEU A 375 -21.40 2.54 14.92
CA LEU A 375 -21.94 1.86 13.74
C LEU A 375 -23.44 2.06 13.55
N TYR A 376 -24.13 2.78 14.47
CA TYR A 376 -25.56 3.01 14.39
C TYR A 376 -25.89 4.49 14.32
N THR A 377 -27.01 4.79 13.65
CA THR A 377 -27.58 6.12 13.50
C THR A 377 -28.95 6.19 14.19
N PHE A 378 -29.52 7.38 14.30
CA PHE A 378 -30.88 7.56 14.82
C PHE A 378 -31.92 6.80 14.00
N GLU A 379 -31.76 6.77 12.68
CA GLU A 379 -32.65 6.07 11.75
C GLU A 379 -32.73 4.57 12.04
N ASP A 380 -31.63 3.96 12.51
CA ASP A 380 -31.57 2.54 12.86
C ASP A 380 -32.38 2.18 14.11
N CYS A 381 -32.80 3.21 14.90
CA CYS A 381 -33.64 3.03 16.10
C CYS A 381 -35.13 3.02 15.80
N LEU A 382 -35.54 3.48 14.62
CA LEU A 382 -36.96 3.65 14.27
C LEU A 382 -37.64 2.29 14.05
N ASN A 383 -38.97 2.28 14.12
CA ASN A 383 -39.81 1.11 13.85
C ASN A 383 -39.46 -0.13 14.71
N GLY A 384 -39.10 0.09 15.98
CA GLY A 384 -38.74 -0.98 16.92
C GLY A 384 -37.28 -1.39 16.88
N GLY A 385 -36.43 -0.65 16.15
CA GLY A 385 -35.00 -0.86 16.03
C GLY A 385 -34.60 -1.98 15.04
N GLN A 386 -33.55 -1.72 14.28
CA GLN A 386 -32.96 -2.70 13.37
C GLN A 386 -32.12 -3.74 14.15
N ASN A 387 -31.92 -4.93 13.57
CA ASN A 387 -31.03 -5.95 14.14
C ASN A 387 -29.59 -5.45 14.18
N LYS A 388 -28.94 -5.51 15.34
CA LYS A 388 -27.59 -4.92 15.52
C LYS A 388 -26.54 -5.51 14.61
N ALA A 389 -26.42 -6.83 14.53
CA ALA A 389 -25.37 -7.49 13.78
C ALA A 389 -25.42 -7.13 12.28
N GLU A 390 -26.59 -7.23 11.67
CA GLU A 390 -26.80 -6.96 10.25
C GLU A 390 -26.61 -5.48 9.94
N THR A 391 -27.15 -4.58 10.79
CA THR A 391 -27.02 -3.14 10.65
C THR A 391 -25.57 -2.70 10.81
N ALA A 392 -24.83 -3.24 11.77
CA ALA A 392 -23.40 -2.99 11.96
C ALA A 392 -22.60 -3.36 10.69
N ALA A 393 -22.87 -4.53 10.12
CA ALA A 393 -22.22 -4.97 8.88
C ALA A 393 -22.56 -4.06 7.69
N GLN A 394 -23.82 -3.66 7.53
CA GLN A 394 -24.26 -2.73 6.48
C GLN A 394 -23.58 -1.36 6.61
N ASN A 395 -23.57 -0.79 7.82
CA ASN A 395 -22.99 0.52 8.07
C ASN A 395 -21.46 0.48 7.96
N LEU A 396 -20.81 -0.64 8.31
CA LEU A 396 -19.37 -0.81 8.10
C LEU A 396 -19.02 -0.78 6.61
N ARG A 397 -19.83 -1.39 5.73
CA ARG A 397 -19.67 -1.31 4.26
C ARG A 397 -19.88 0.11 3.71
N LYS A 398 -20.76 0.92 4.32
CA LYS A 398 -20.90 2.34 3.95
C LYS A 398 -19.66 3.16 4.30
N ILE A 399 -18.95 2.81 5.38
CA ILE A 399 -17.69 3.46 5.79
C ILE A 399 -16.55 3.05 4.87
N PHE A 400 -16.47 1.76 4.54
CA PHE A 400 -15.43 1.22 3.68
C PHE A 400 -16.00 0.13 2.76
N PRO A 401 -16.34 0.47 1.49
CA PRO A 401 -17.05 -0.43 0.58
C PRO A 401 -16.35 -1.75 0.25
N LYS A 402 -15.03 -1.80 0.38
CA LYS A 402 -14.21 -3.01 0.12
C LYS A 402 -14.14 -3.99 1.29
N VAL A 403 -14.79 -3.70 2.42
CA VAL A 403 -14.85 -4.67 3.53
C VAL A 403 -15.86 -5.77 3.21
N ASP A 404 -15.46 -7.02 3.42
CA ASP A 404 -16.37 -8.15 3.51
C ASP A 404 -16.91 -8.22 4.95
N ALA A 405 -18.01 -7.49 5.20
CA ALA A 405 -18.68 -7.46 6.49
C ALA A 405 -19.98 -8.24 6.42
N GLN A 406 -20.20 -9.11 7.38
CA GLN A 406 -21.41 -9.92 7.52
C GLN A 406 -21.95 -9.80 8.93
N GLY A 407 -23.27 -9.93 9.10
CA GLY A 407 -23.94 -9.90 10.40
C GLY A 407 -24.95 -11.03 10.53
N TYR A 408 -24.94 -11.69 11.67
CA TYR A 408 -25.86 -12.78 11.99
C TYR A 408 -26.58 -12.48 13.27
N THR A 409 -27.92 -12.44 13.19
CA THR A 409 -28.80 -12.40 14.35
C THR A 409 -28.88 -13.81 14.92
N LEU A 410 -28.11 -14.07 15.98
CA LEU A 410 -27.92 -15.38 16.58
C LEU A 410 -27.77 -15.23 18.09
N GLU A 411 -28.37 -16.11 18.84
CA GLU A 411 -28.23 -16.18 20.29
C GLU A 411 -27.10 -17.15 20.66
N VAL A 412 -26.11 -16.67 21.45
CA VAL A 412 -25.04 -17.52 21.96
C VAL A 412 -25.57 -18.29 23.16
N PRO A 413 -25.57 -19.65 23.16
CA PRO A 413 -26.03 -20.45 24.28
C PRO A 413 -25.29 -20.10 25.57
N MET A 414 -26.04 -19.89 26.67
CA MET A 414 -25.53 -19.39 27.94
C MET A 414 -25.52 -20.48 29.00
N ALA A 415 -24.37 -20.73 29.62
CA ALA A 415 -24.24 -21.68 30.69
C ALA A 415 -25.20 -21.36 31.86
N GLY A 416 -25.90 -22.37 32.39
CA GLY A 416 -26.86 -22.22 33.46
C GLY A 416 -28.24 -21.70 33.07
N HIS A 417 -28.50 -21.45 31.78
CA HIS A 417 -29.81 -21.05 31.28
C HIS A 417 -30.48 -22.22 30.57
N PRO A 418 -31.56 -22.80 31.18
CA PRO A 418 -32.23 -23.96 30.61
C PRO A 418 -32.78 -23.72 29.20
N ILE A 419 -32.62 -24.72 28.36
CA ILE A 419 -33.07 -24.71 26.97
C ILE A 419 -34.61 -24.53 26.92
N LYS A 420 -35.03 -23.51 26.14
CA LYS A 420 -36.47 -23.26 25.89
C LYS A 420 -36.93 -23.85 24.55
N ASN A 421 -36.06 -23.83 23.54
CA ASN A 421 -36.31 -24.39 22.22
C ASN A 421 -35.07 -25.09 21.68
N GLU A 422 -35.00 -26.40 21.90
CA GLU A 422 -33.81 -27.18 21.52
C GLU A 422 -33.47 -27.10 20.03
N SER A 423 -34.44 -27.08 19.15
CA SER A 423 -34.17 -27.02 17.70
C SER A 423 -33.52 -25.69 17.28
N ALA A 424 -34.00 -24.58 17.81
CA ALA A 424 -33.47 -23.25 17.51
C ALA A 424 -32.07 -23.08 18.13
N GLU A 425 -31.91 -23.41 19.39
CA GLU A 425 -30.63 -23.24 20.09
C GLU A 425 -29.55 -24.18 19.54
N LYS A 426 -29.91 -25.40 19.12
CA LYS A 426 -28.99 -26.29 18.43
C LYS A 426 -28.59 -25.71 17.05
N GLN A 427 -29.52 -25.12 16.30
CA GLN A 427 -29.21 -24.47 15.03
C GLN A 427 -28.26 -23.30 15.23
N ASP A 428 -28.49 -22.47 16.25
CA ASP A 428 -27.60 -21.35 16.61
C ASP A 428 -26.20 -21.86 16.99
N PHE A 429 -26.11 -22.94 17.78
CA PHE A 429 -24.85 -23.58 18.11
C PHE A 429 -24.12 -24.10 16.85
N GLU A 430 -24.80 -24.82 15.97
CA GLU A 430 -24.22 -25.35 14.75
C GLU A 430 -23.72 -24.23 13.83
N ARG A 431 -24.47 -23.10 13.75
CA ARG A 431 -24.04 -21.93 13.01
C ARG A 431 -22.83 -21.27 13.65
N LEU A 432 -22.77 -21.20 14.97
CA LEU A 432 -21.62 -20.67 15.70
C LEU A 432 -20.36 -21.52 15.45
N VAL A 433 -20.46 -22.85 15.43
CA VAL A 433 -19.36 -23.76 15.08
C VAL A 433 -18.82 -23.44 13.68
N GLN A 434 -19.71 -23.32 12.68
CA GLN A 434 -19.31 -22.94 11.32
C GLN A 434 -18.58 -21.59 11.28
N LEU A 435 -19.07 -20.58 12.00
CA LEU A 435 -18.43 -19.28 12.07
C LEU A 435 -17.03 -19.35 12.72
N PHE A 436 -16.85 -20.18 13.74
CA PHE A 436 -15.51 -20.41 14.31
C PHE A 436 -14.56 -21.02 13.28
N ASP A 437 -15.02 -22.00 12.50
CA ASP A 437 -14.19 -22.63 11.47
C ASP A 437 -13.79 -21.64 10.36
N GLU A 438 -14.72 -20.75 9.95
CA GLU A 438 -14.51 -19.76 8.90
C GLU A 438 -13.55 -18.62 9.27
N HIS A 439 -13.25 -18.41 10.57
CA HIS A 439 -12.49 -17.25 11.07
C HIS A 439 -11.20 -17.65 11.79
N ASP A 440 -10.22 -16.75 11.76
CA ASP A 440 -8.90 -16.94 12.39
C ASP A 440 -8.87 -16.42 13.83
N ALA A 441 -9.65 -15.40 14.11
CA ALA A 441 -9.70 -14.73 15.40
C ALA A 441 -11.14 -14.47 15.86
N VAL A 442 -11.37 -14.63 17.15
CA VAL A 442 -12.66 -14.41 17.81
C VAL A 442 -12.50 -13.36 18.89
N PHE A 443 -13.30 -12.31 18.82
CA PHE A 443 -13.41 -11.28 19.85
C PHE A 443 -14.66 -11.51 20.68
N ILE A 444 -14.49 -11.75 21.97
CA ILE A 444 -15.58 -11.95 22.93
C ILE A 444 -15.86 -10.58 23.55
N LEU A 445 -16.99 -9.96 23.16
CA LEU A 445 -17.33 -8.56 23.46
C LEU A 445 -18.70 -8.42 24.12
N MET A 446 -19.26 -9.52 24.59
CA MET A 446 -20.55 -9.60 25.27
C MET A 446 -20.43 -9.11 26.71
N ASP A 447 -21.54 -8.89 27.38
CA ASP A 447 -21.62 -8.19 28.66
C ASP A 447 -21.78 -9.11 29.89
N SER A 448 -22.14 -10.39 29.70
CA SER A 448 -22.30 -11.32 30.82
C SER A 448 -21.23 -12.45 30.80
N ARG A 449 -20.99 -13.05 31.97
CA ARG A 449 -20.06 -14.19 32.11
C ARG A 449 -20.56 -15.42 31.35
N GLU A 450 -21.85 -15.67 31.43
CA GLU A 450 -22.53 -16.86 30.88
C GLU A 450 -22.38 -16.87 29.34
N THR A 451 -22.53 -15.73 28.69
CA THR A 451 -22.37 -15.61 27.23
C THR A 451 -20.93 -15.81 26.75
N ARG A 452 -19.93 -15.55 27.61
CA ARG A 452 -18.50 -15.74 27.31
C ARG A 452 -18.06 -17.20 27.38
N TRP A 453 -18.79 -18.06 28.11
CA TRP A 453 -18.35 -19.42 28.43
C TRP A 453 -18.17 -20.29 27.17
N LEU A 454 -19.24 -20.48 26.39
CA LEU A 454 -19.18 -21.33 25.20
C LEU A 454 -18.14 -20.87 24.17
N PRO A 455 -18.04 -19.57 23.79
CA PRO A 455 -16.99 -19.08 22.91
C PRO A 455 -15.57 -19.31 23.45
N THR A 456 -15.38 -19.26 24.78
CA THR A 456 -14.10 -19.56 25.41
C THR A 456 -13.73 -21.04 25.24
N VAL A 457 -14.67 -21.96 25.47
CA VAL A 457 -14.47 -23.39 25.24
C VAL A 457 -14.13 -23.67 23.78
N MET A 458 -14.97 -23.18 22.86
CA MET A 458 -14.79 -23.36 21.41
C MET A 458 -13.46 -22.83 20.91
N GLY A 459 -13.10 -21.62 21.32
CA GLY A 459 -11.85 -20.99 20.90
C GLY A 459 -10.61 -21.72 21.39
N ASN A 460 -10.66 -22.28 22.65
CA ASN A 460 -9.60 -23.11 23.16
C ASN A 460 -9.50 -24.46 22.40
N ALA A 461 -10.61 -25.15 22.19
CA ALA A 461 -10.65 -26.44 21.52
C ALA A 461 -10.18 -26.36 20.05
N THR A 462 -10.54 -25.28 19.34
CA THR A 462 -10.21 -25.11 17.93
C THR A 462 -8.89 -24.35 17.68
N GLY A 463 -8.15 -24.02 18.73
CA GLY A 463 -6.85 -23.34 18.60
C GLY A 463 -6.92 -21.94 18.01
N LYS A 464 -8.05 -21.23 18.12
CA LYS A 464 -8.22 -19.88 17.54
C LYS A 464 -7.51 -18.80 18.38
N ILE A 465 -7.23 -17.65 17.76
CA ILE A 465 -6.87 -16.45 18.51
C ILE A 465 -8.13 -15.92 19.17
N VAL A 466 -8.18 -15.94 20.49
CA VAL A 466 -9.32 -15.43 21.27
C VAL A 466 -8.90 -14.19 22.04
N ILE A 467 -9.59 -13.07 21.82
CA ILE A 467 -9.43 -11.81 22.54
C ILE A 467 -10.72 -11.54 23.30
N ASP A 468 -10.62 -11.45 24.60
CA ASP A 468 -11.74 -11.13 25.47
C ASP A 468 -11.62 -9.71 26.03
N ALA A 469 -12.70 -8.93 25.99
CA ALA A 469 -12.77 -7.61 26.57
C ALA A 469 -13.98 -7.49 27.49
N ALA A 470 -13.73 -7.17 28.75
CA ALA A 470 -14.75 -6.98 29.78
C ALA A 470 -14.67 -5.57 30.38
N LEU A 471 -15.83 -5.01 30.75
CA LEU A 471 -15.96 -3.64 31.24
C LEU A 471 -16.55 -3.64 32.66
N GLY A 472 -15.95 -2.85 33.54
CA GLY A 472 -16.53 -2.38 34.79
C GLY A 472 -16.99 -0.92 34.68
N PHE A 473 -17.35 -0.29 35.80
CA PHE A 473 -17.75 1.11 35.82
C PHE A 473 -16.63 2.05 35.29
N ASP A 474 -15.46 1.95 35.88
CA ASP A 474 -14.28 2.78 35.57
C ASP A 474 -13.05 1.92 35.26
N SER A 475 -13.25 0.64 35.02
CA SER A 475 -12.19 -0.33 34.79
C SER A 475 -12.48 -1.21 33.58
N TYR A 476 -11.46 -1.83 33.04
CA TYR A 476 -11.58 -2.78 31.94
C TYR A 476 -10.56 -3.91 32.06
N LEU A 477 -10.89 -5.04 31.47
CA LEU A 477 -10.00 -6.14 31.21
C LEU A 477 -9.93 -6.35 29.68
N VAL A 478 -8.71 -6.45 29.16
CA VAL A 478 -8.45 -6.96 27.81
C VAL A 478 -7.44 -8.10 27.94
N MET A 479 -7.78 -9.28 27.45
CA MET A 479 -6.90 -10.43 27.51
C MET A 479 -6.95 -11.29 26.25
N ARG A 480 -5.88 -12.02 26.02
CA ARG A 480 -5.85 -13.12 25.06
C ARG A 480 -5.91 -14.45 25.80
N HIS A 481 -6.74 -15.36 25.33
CA HIS A 481 -6.80 -16.68 25.91
C HIS A 481 -5.63 -17.55 25.45
N GLY A 482 -5.18 -18.46 26.28
CA GLY A 482 -4.34 -19.57 25.84
C GLY A 482 -5.15 -20.52 24.95
N SER A 483 -4.50 -21.15 24.00
CA SER A 483 -5.13 -22.09 23.08
C SER A 483 -4.51 -23.47 23.18
N VAL A 484 -5.31 -24.49 22.94
CA VAL A 484 -4.84 -25.86 22.69
C VAL A 484 -4.28 -25.90 21.27
N ASN A 485 -3.14 -26.55 21.07
CA ASN A 485 -2.61 -26.79 19.74
C ASN A 485 -3.30 -28.02 19.15
N PRO A 486 -4.13 -27.90 18.12
CA PRO A 486 -4.85 -29.03 17.53
C PRO A 486 -3.94 -30.09 16.88
N ASP A 487 -2.70 -29.71 16.53
CA ASP A 487 -1.71 -30.62 15.95
C ASP A 487 -1.03 -31.52 16.97
N ILE A 488 -1.27 -31.31 18.27
CA ILE A 488 -0.65 -32.07 19.38
C ILE A 488 -1.76 -32.68 20.24
N PRO A 489 -1.76 -33.99 20.52
CA PRO A 489 -2.73 -34.58 21.43
C PRO A 489 -2.80 -33.82 22.75
N LEU A 490 -4.02 -33.56 23.24
CA LEU A 490 -4.25 -32.72 24.42
C LEU A 490 -3.46 -33.19 25.66
N GLN A 491 -3.38 -34.51 25.88
CA GLN A 491 -2.63 -35.13 26.97
C GLN A 491 -1.11 -34.96 26.89
N GLN A 492 -0.59 -34.63 25.71
CA GLN A 492 0.83 -34.36 25.47
C GLN A 492 1.19 -32.88 25.53
N GLN A 493 0.21 -32.01 25.63
CA GLN A 493 0.45 -30.57 25.74
C GLN A 493 0.92 -30.27 27.18
N LYS A 494 1.99 -29.44 27.24
CA LYS A 494 2.56 -29.05 28.53
C LYS A 494 1.56 -28.25 29.36
N ASP A 495 1.50 -28.54 30.65
CA ASP A 495 0.84 -27.67 31.62
C ASP A 495 1.46 -26.28 31.60
N GLY A 496 0.66 -25.25 31.91
CA GLY A 496 1.14 -23.88 32.02
C GLY A 496 0.88 -23.02 30.77
N ARG A 497 -0.09 -23.39 29.92
CA ARG A 497 -0.68 -22.48 28.94
C ARG A 497 -1.15 -21.19 29.60
N LEU A 498 -1.31 -20.12 28.81
CA LEU A 498 -1.99 -18.92 29.31
C LEU A 498 -3.43 -19.27 29.72
N GLY A 499 -3.90 -18.66 30.78
CA GLY A 499 -5.26 -18.83 31.27
C GLY A 499 -6.30 -18.20 30.36
N CYS A 500 -7.56 -18.56 30.56
CA CYS A 500 -8.72 -17.90 29.97
C CYS A 500 -9.41 -16.97 30.98
N TYR A 501 -10.49 -16.32 30.56
CA TYR A 501 -11.29 -15.45 31.42
C TYR A 501 -11.73 -16.11 32.72
N PHE A 502 -12.04 -17.43 32.69
CA PHE A 502 -12.55 -18.21 33.84
C PHE A 502 -11.45 -18.81 34.71
N CYS A 503 -10.17 -18.68 34.37
CA CYS A 503 -9.10 -19.29 35.19
C CYS A 503 -8.88 -18.63 36.55
N ASN A 504 -9.42 -17.44 36.76
CA ASN A 504 -9.34 -16.73 38.05
C ASN A 504 -10.61 -16.95 38.91
N ASP A 505 -11.55 -17.77 38.45
CA ASP A 505 -12.81 -18.05 39.12
C ASP A 505 -12.81 -19.46 39.69
N VAL A 506 -13.34 -19.59 40.88
CA VAL A 506 -13.54 -20.88 41.55
C VAL A 506 -14.98 -21.39 41.47
N TYR A 507 -15.87 -20.63 40.82
CA TYR A 507 -17.26 -20.99 40.55
C TYR A 507 -17.52 -21.03 39.04
N ALA A 508 -18.27 -22.03 38.61
CA ALA A 508 -18.75 -22.09 37.24
C ALA A 508 -19.75 -20.95 36.93
N PRO A 509 -19.84 -20.48 35.66
CA PRO A 509 -20.87 -19.51 35.30
C PRO A 509 -22.27 -20.13 35.43
N SER A 510 -23.16 -19.43 36.10
CA SER A 510 -24.55 -19.80 36.31
C SER A 510 -25.47 -18.60 35.97
N ASP A 511 -26.79 -18.76 36.00
CA ASP A 511 -27.73 -17.67 35.70
C ASP A 511 -27.57 -16.49 36.68
N SER A 512 -26.81 -15.50 36.28
CA SER A 512 -26.58 -14.27 37.03
C SER A 512 -27.66 -13.20 36.77
N LEU A 513 -28.65 -13.51 35.92
CA LEU A 513 -29.75 -12.60 35.56
C LEU A 513 -31.03 -12.88 36.35
N SER A 514 -31.12 -14.04 37.00
CA SER A 514 -32.21 -14.32 37.93
C SER A 514 -32.17 -13.30 39.07
N ASP A 515 -33.31 -12.71 39.38
CA ASP A 515 -33.51 -11.75 40.46
C ASP A 515 -32.93 -10.33 40.26
N ARG A 516 -32.47 -9.96 39.05
CA ARG A 516 -32.00 -8.61 38.75
C ARG A 516 -33.13 -7.70 38.28
N THR A 517 -33.11 -6.43 38.73
CA THR A 517 -33.97 -5.37 38.20
C THR A 517 -33.45 -4.89 36.82
N LEU A 518 -34.29 -4.25 36.00
CA LEU A 518 -33.96 -3.73 34.68
C LEU A 518 -32.73 -2.81 34.70
N ASP A 519 -32.53 -2.05 35.76
CA ASP A 519 -31.39 -1.14 35.96
C ASP A 519 -30.08 -1.89 36.15
N GLN A 520 -30.15 -3.11 36.69
CA GLN A 520 -28.98 -3.98 36.92
C GLN A 520 -28.61 -4.84 35.72
N MET A 521 -29.52 -4.94 34.73
CA MET A 521 -29.27 -5.67 33.48
C MET A 521 -28.37 -4.92 32.51
N CYS A 522 -28.16 -3.62 32.69
CA CYS A 522 -27.30 -2.82 31.82
C CYS A 522 -25.93 -2.62 32.45
N THR A 523 -24.87 -2.95 31.75
CA THR A 523 -23.50 -2.58 32.17
C THR A 523 -23.36 -1.07 32.16
N VAL A 524 -23.29 -0.44 33.34
CA VAL A 524 -23.05 1.00 33.48
C VAL A 524 -21.54 1.23 33.49
N THR A 525 -21.04 1.87 32.46
CA THR A 525 -19.61 2.19 32.32
C THR A 525 -19.39 3.66 31.99
N ARG A 526 -18.26 4.22 32.41
CA ARG A 526 -17.80 5.53 31.92
C ARG A 526 -17.62 5.42 30.40
N PRO A 527 -18.08 6.39 29.57
CA PRO A 527 -18.08 6.27 28.10
C PRO A 527 -16.71 5.95 27.49
N GLY A 528 -15.62 6.48 28.06
CA GLY A 528 -14.26 6.26 27.56
C GLY A 528 -13.73 4.84 27.76
N VAL A 529 -14.24 4.08 28.73
CA VAL A 529 -13.74 2.74 29.08
C VAL A 529 -13.82 1.80 27.88
N ALA A 530 -14.97 1.76 27.23
CA ALA A 530 -15.20 0.86 26.08
C ALA A 530 -14.30 1.21 24.88
N MET A 531 -14.05 2.50 24.64
CA MET A 531 -13.17 2.95 23.54
C MET A 531 -11.72 2.51 23.78
N ILE A 532 -11.22 2.67 25.00
CA ILE A 532 -9.86 2.27 25.39
C ILE A 532 -9.71 0.75 25.27
N ALA A 533 -10.63 0.00 25.86
CA ALA A 533 -10.62 -1.46 25.84
C ALA A 533 -10.67 -2.01 24.41
N ALA A 534 -11.55 -1.49 23.56
CA ALA A 534 -11.66 -1.88 22.16
C ALA A 534 -10.37 -1.63 21.36
N SER A 535 -9.76 -0.45 21.57
CA SER A 535 -8.48 -0.11 20.91
C SER A 535 -7.38 -1.05 21.36
N LEU A 536 -7.22 -1.30 22.66
CA LEU A 536 -6.22 -2.22 23.19
C LEU A 536 -6.45 -3.67 22.75
N ALA A 537 -7.70 -4.11 22.60
CA ALA A 537 -8.02 -5.43 22.09
C ALA A 537 -7.50 -5.64 20.66
N VAL A 538 -7.65 -4.64 19.80
CA VAL A 538 -7.14 -4.71 18.42
C VAL A 538 -5.63 -4.58 18.36
N GLU A 539 -5.02 -3.70 19.16
CA GLU A 539 -3.55 -3.58 19.25
C GLU A 539 -2.93 -4.90 19.75
N LEU A 540 -3.54 -5.56 20.75
CA LEU A 540 -3.11 -6.87 21.23
C LEU A 540 -3.23 -7.93 20.13
N PHE A 541 -4.34 -7.98 19.41
CA PHE A 541 -4.55 -8.89 18.28
C PHE A 541 -3.49 -8.68 17.18
N VAL A 542 -3.27 -7.44 16.76
CA VAL A 542 -2.27 -7.14 15.73
C VAL A 542 -0.87 -7.53 16.20
N SER A 543 -0.55 -7.32 17.49
CA SER A 543 0.73 -7.74 18.08
C SER A 543 0.90 -9.26 18.08
N ILE A 544 -0.17 -10.03 18.39
CA ILE A 544 -0.17 -11.50 18.29
C ILE A 544 0.18 -11.95 16.87
N LEU A 545 -0.43 -11.34 15.85
CA LEU A 545 -0.17 -11.68 14.45
C LEU A 545 1.28 -11.43 14.02
N GLN A 546 2.00 -10.54 14.70
CA GLN A 546 3.41 -10.27 14.41
C GLN A 546 4.38 -11.24 15.12
N HIS A 547 3.91 -12.06 16.06
CA HIS A 547 4.73 -13.07 16.72
C HIS A 547 4.77 -14.36 15.89
N LYS A 548 5.93 -15.03 15.84
CA LYS A 548 6.11 -16.29 15.10
C LYS A 548 5.17 -17.40 15.55
N ASP A 549 4.92 -17.48 16.87
CA ASP A 549 4.08 -18.51 17.50
C ASP A 549 2.62 -18.06 17.65
N LYS A 550 2.26 -16.85 17.22
CA LYS A 550 0.88 -16.29 17.23
C LYS A 550 0.17 -16.54 18.56
N GLN A 551 -1.00 -17.23 18.56
CA GLN A 551 -1.81 -17.54 19.76
C GLN A 551 -1.06 -18.36 20.82
N PHE A 552 -0.01 -19.08 20.43
CA PHE A 552 0.81 -19.86 21.34
C PHE A 552 2.00 -19.08 21.94
N ALA A 553 2.14 -17.81 21.57
CA ALA A 553 3.22 -16.95 22.06
C ALA A 553 3.17 -16.80 23.58
N PRO A 554 4.32 -16.84 24.28
CA PRO A 554 4.36 -16.62 25.72
C PRO A 554 3.98 -15.18 26.09
N HIS A 555 3.66 -14.96 27.36
CA HIS A 555 3.51 -13.61 27.90
C HIS A 555 4.85 -12.87 27.89
N SER A 556 4.84 -11.61 27.45
CA SER A 556 5.99 -10.72 27.50
C SER A 556 5.55 -9.30 27.89
N ILE A 557 6.24 -8.73 28.88
CA ILE A 557 6.08 -7.32 29.29
C ILE A 557 7.23 -6.43 28.80
N GLN A 558 8.25 -7.03 28.21
CA GLN A 558 9.39 -6.33 27.62
C GLN A 558 9.14 -5.99 26.15
N SER A 559 9.91 -5.06 25.60
CA SER A 559 9.74 -4.57 24.23
C SER A 559 10.24 -5.52 23.14
N ASP A 560 10.66 -6.73 23.49
CA ASP A 560 11.22 -7.76 22.61
C ASP A 560 10.21 -8.80 22.12
N GLY A 561 8.95 -8.72 22.56
CA GLY A 561 7.92 -9.70 22.21
C GLY A 561 7.57 -9.73 20.71
N THR A 562 7.43 -8.57 20.10
CA THR A 562 7.10 -8.43 18.68
C THR A 562 7.72 -7.17 18.07
N VAL A 563 7.57 -6.99 16.77
CA VAL A 563 7.94 -5.72 16.08
C VAL A 563 7.17 -4.51 16.63
N LEU A 564 6.05 -4.73 17.32
CA LEU A 564 5.22 -3.70 17.96
C LEU A 564 5.48 -3.57 19.46
N GLY A 565 6.41 -4.34 20.02
CA GLY A 565 6.79 -4.28 21.42
C GLY A 565 6.31 -5.49 22.24
N CYS A 566 5.91 -5.26 23.50
CA CYS A 566 5.50 -6.32 24.41
C CYS A 566 4.21 -7.05 23.96
N LEU A 567 4.06 -8.29 24.42
CA LEU A 567 2.89 -9.12 24.15
C LEU A 567 2.28 -9.61 25.46
N PRO A 568 1.52 -8.78 26.18
CA PRO A 568 0.94 -9.15 27.47
C PRO A 568 -0.11 -10.26 27.32
N HIS A 569 -0.34 -11.02 28.39
CA HIS A 569 -1.46 -11.95 28.49
C HIS A 569 -2.76 -11.20 28.73
N GLN A 570 -2.80 -10.36 29.77
CA GLN A 570 -3.94 -9.53 30.11
C GLN A 570 -3.52 -8.12 30.54
N MET A 571 -4.37 -7.16 30.23
CA MET A 571 -4.25 -5.76 30.62
C MET A 571 -5.50 -5.38 31.41
N ARG A 572 -5.32 -4.95 32.66
CA ARG A 572 -6.39 -4.39 33.51
C ARG A 572 -6.16 -2.90 33.66
N GLY A 573 -7.07 -2.10 33.22
CA GLY A 573 -6.96 -0.65 33.32
C GLY A 573 -8.00 -0.06 34.27
N PHE A 574 -7.60 1.01 34.96
CA PHE A 574 -8.41 1.70 35.96
C PHE A 574 -8.40 3.21 35.68
N LEU A 575 -9.57 3.76 35.37
CA LEU A 575 -9.67 5.18 35.01
C LEU A 575 -9.65 6.13 36.23
N HIS A 576 -9.88 5.63 37.43
CA HIS A 576 -9.82 6.49 38.61
C HIS A 576 -8.40 6.96 38.93
N ASN A 577 -7.37 6.18 38.53
CA ASN A 577 -5.95 6.51 38.71
C ASN A 577 -5.14 6.48 37.41
N PHE A 578 -5.78 6.18 36.26
CA PHE A 578 -5.17 6.05 34.92
C PHE A 578 -4.05 4.98 34.86
N GLU A 579 -4.14 3.94 35.66
CA GLU A 579 -3.17 2.85 35.71
C GLU A 579 -3.56 1.70 34.78
N ILE A 580 -2.57 1.05 34.18
CA ILE A 580 -2.72 -0.18 33.38
C ILE A 580 -1.77 -1.23 33.93
N LEU A 581 -2.32 -2.30 34.49
CA LEU A 581 -1.57 -3.46 34.97
C LEU A 581 -1.47 -4.51 33.85
N LYS A 582 -0.27 -5.04 33.64
CA LYS A 582 -0.02 -6.18 32.73
C LYS A 582 0.21 -7.41 33.59
N LEU A 583 -0.67 -8.37 33.47
CA LEU A 583 -0.68 -9.57 34.33
C LEU A 583 -0.54 -10.83 33.48
N GLU A 584 0.01 -11.86 34.08
CA GLU A 584 0.01 -13.23 33.56
C GLU A 584 -0.75 -14.15 34.51
N ALA A 585 -1.59 -15.01 33.95
CA ALA A 585 -2.18 -16.12 34.68
C ALA A 585 -2.00 -17.40 33.87
N LYS A 586 -1.65 -18.49 34.49
CA LYS A 586 -1.62 -19.80 33.87
C LYS A 586 -3.02 -20.42 33.87
N ASN A 587 -3.25 -21.38 32.97
CA ASN A 587 -4.50 -22.12 32.97
C ASN A 587 -4.69 -22.85 34.32
N PHE A 588 -5.90 -22.69 34.86
CA PHE A 588 -6.30 -23.36 36.10
C PHE A 588 -6.78 -24.79 35.81
N LYS A 589 -6.24 -25.74 36.50
CA LYS A 589 -6.52 -27.17 36.25
C LYS A 589 -8.02 -27.54 36.43
N TYR A 590 -8.73 -26.83 37.32
CA TYR A 590 -10.16 -26.98 37.55
C TYR A 590 -11.03 -25.94 36.84
N CYS A 591 -10.46 -25.25 35.84
CA CYS A 591 -11.20 -24.21 35.12
C CYS A 591 -12.45 -24.77 34.44
N SER A 592 -13.59 -24.12 34.69
CA SER A 592 -14.89 -24.49 34.11
C SER A 592 -14.99 -24.30 32.59
N ALA A 593 -14.00 -23.69 31.95
CA ALA A 593 -14.01 -23.44 30.49
C ALA A 593 -12.79 -24.00 29.73
N CYS A 594 -11.56 -23.85 30.24
CA CYS A 594 -10.36 -24.24 29.49
C CYS A 594 -9.59 -25.42 30.11
N SER A 595 -10.12 -26.08 31.15
CA SER A 595 -9.50 -27.30 31.66
C SER A 595 -9.53 -28.43 30.63
N THR A 596 -8.56 -29.34 30.71
CA THR A 596 -8.47 -30.50 29.81
C THR A 596 -9.77 -31.31 29.79
N LYS A 597 -10.38 -31.51 30.95
CA LYS A 597 -11.65 -32.25 31.07
C LYS A 597 -12.81 -31.61 30.30
N VAL A 598 -12.92 -30.28 30.37
CA VAL A 598 -13.98 -29.55 29.65
C VAL A 598 -13.75 -29.62 28.13
N ILE A 599 -12.51 -29.45 27.69
CA ILE A 599 -12.16 -29.46 26.24
C ILE A 599 -12.38 -30.88 25.67
N GLU A 600 -11.88 -31.94 26.35
CA GLU A 600 -12.10 -33.31 25.93
C GLU A 600 -13.59 -33.63 25.83
N LYS A 601 -14.38 -33.21 26.83
CA LYS A 601 -15.82 -33.46 26.84
C LYS A 601 -16.56 -32.71 25.74
N TYR A 602 -16.13 -31.48 25.42
CA TYR A 602 -16.68 -30.71 24.30
C TYR A 602 -16.34 -31.38 22.96
N GLU A 603 -15.10 -31.83 22.77
CA GLU A 603 -14.66 -32.49 21.53
C GLU A 603 -15.39 -33.84 21.32
N GLU A 604 -15.62 -34.61 22.39
CA GLU A 604 -16.31 -35.89 22.33
C GLU A 604 -17.81 -35.78 22.04
N ASP A 605 -18.50 -34.89 22.77
CA ASP A 605 -19.96 -34.88 22.85
C ASP A 605 -20.61 -33.68 22.11
N GLY A 606 -19.86 -32.62 21.79
CA GLY A 606 -20.36 -31.44 21.08
C GLY A 606 -21.64 -30.87 21.70
N TRP A 607 -22.73 -30.82 20.90
CA TRP A 607 -24.02 -30.30 21.38
C TRP A 607 -24.56 -31.02 22.62
N LYS A 608 -24.35 -32.32 22.75
CA LYS A 608 -24.83 -33.05 23.96
C LYS A 608 -24.19 -32.54 25.24
N PHE A 609 -22.89 -32.23 25.20
CA PHE A 609 -22.19 -31.63 26.33
C PHE A 609 -22.75 -30.22 26.61
N VAL A 610 -22.85 -29.37 25.60
CA VAL A 610 -23.38 -28.00 25.74
C VAL A 610 -24.80 -28.04 26.31
N LYS A 611 -25.68 -28.85 25.74
CA LYS A 611 -27.05 -29.06 26.24
C LYS A 611 -27.08 -29.39 27.74
N LYS A 612 -26.17 -30.23 28.21
CA LYS A 612 -26.11 -30.61 29.63
C LYS A 612 -25.72 -29.43 30.51
N VAL A 613 -24.71 -28.65 30.07
CA VAL A 613 -24.26 -27.44 30.79
C VAL A 613 -25.35 -26.36 30.86
N LEU A 614 -26.17 -26.23 29.79
CA LEU A 614 -27.24 -25.25 29.77
C LEU A 614 -28.36 -25.59 30.79
N ASN A 615 -28.67 -26.88 30.97
CA ASN A 615 -29.78 -27.32 31.80
C ASN A 615 -29.40 -27.66 33.23
N ASP A 616 -28.10 -27.82 33.53
CA ASP A 616 -27.61 -28.24 34.86
C ASP A 616 -26.45 -27.33 35.29
N SER A 617 -26.75 -26.42 36.19
CA SER A 617 -25.80 -25.39 36.65
C SER A 617 -24.60 -25.99 37.42
N ASN A 618 -24.75 -27.18 38.05
CA ASN A 618 -23.69 -27.81 38.84
C ASN A 618 -22.80 -28.73 38.00
N TYR A 619 -23.28 -29.12 36.81
CA TYR A 619 -22.56 -30.09 35.97
C TYR A 619 -21.10 -29.73 35.67
N LEU A 620 -20.81 -28.47 35.46
CA LEU A 620 -19.44 -28.02 35.19
C LEU A 620 -18.54 -28.15 36.40
N GLU A 621 -19.03 -27.83 37.60
CA GLU A 621 -18.28 -27.92 38.85
C GLU A 621 -17.96 -29.37 39.19
N ASP A 622 -18.95 -30.26 39.02
CA ASP A 622 -18.76 -31.71 39.20
C ASP A 622 -17.75 -32.28 38.19
N LEU A 623 -17.88 -31.91 36.92
CA LEU A 623 -16.98 -32.39 35.86
C LEU A 623 -15.52 -32.02 36.11
N VAL A 624 -15.25 -30.81 36.54
CA VAL A 624 -13.88 -30.35 36.77
C VAL A 624 -13.33 -30.71 38.15
N GLY A 625 -14.21 -30.98 39.12
CA GLY A 625 -13.87 -31.31 40.53
C GLY A 625 -13.85 -30.07 41.43
N LEU A 626 -14.55 -29.00 41.06
CA LEU A 626 -14.74 -27.82 41.92
C LEU A 626 -15.66 -28.11 43.10
N THR A 627 -16.67 -28.99 42.95
CA THR A 627 -17.56 -29.39 44.01
C THR A 627 -16.76 -30.01 45.19
N GLU A 628 -15.87 -30.96 44.89
CA GLU A 628 -14.99 -31.56 45.91
C GLU A 628 -14.06 -30.50 46.54
N PHE A 629 -13.55 -29.57 45.74
CA PHE A 629 -12.70 -28.49 46.23
C PHE A 629 -13.45 -27.55 47.19
N HIS A 630 -14.73 -27.23 46.90
CA HIS A 630 -15.57 -26.42 47.79
C HIS A 630 -15.89 -27.18 49.09
N GLU A 631 -16.25 -28.46 49.02
CA GLU A 631 -16.50 -29.27 50.19
C GLU A 631 -15.27 -29.40 51.13
N GLU A 632 -14.06 -29.53 50.54
CA GLU A 632 -12.81 -29.52 51.30
C GLU A 632 -12.57 -28.16 51.97
N ALA A 633 -12.81 -27.07 51.25
CA ALA A 633 -12.67 -25.70 51.76
C ALA A 633 -13.67 -25.43 52.92
N GLU A 634 -14.92 -25.88 52.78
CA GLU A 634 -15.94 -25.77 53.85
C GLU A 634 -15.56 -26.58 55.08
N LYS A 635 -15.05 -27.80 54.93
CA LYS A 635 -14.56 -28.60 56.05
C LYS A 635 -13.45 -27.91 56.82
N VAL A 636 -12.48 -27.36 56.09
CA VAL A 636 -11.39 -26.57 56.69
C VAL A 636 -11.93 -25.32 57.38
N ALA A 637 -12.92 -24.62 56.78
CA ALA A 637 -13.53 -23.45 57.39
C ALA A 637 -14.27 -23.79 58.71
N LEU A 638 -14.98 -24.92 58.75
CA LEU A 638 -15.64 -25.41 59.97
C LEU A 638 -14.65 -25.77 61.07
N ASP A 639 -13.45 -26.26 60.76
CA ASP A 639 -12.38 -26.51 61.73
C ASP A 639 -11.82 -25.23 62.37
N PHE A 640 -12.03 -24.04 61.70
CA PHE A 640 -11.69 -22.72 62.23
C PHE A 640 -12.87 -22.03 62.93
N ASP A 641 -14.02 -22.67 63.03
CA ASP A 641 -15.16 -22.10 63.74
C ASP A 641 -14.79 -21.95 65.23
N VAL A 642 -14.37 -20.75 65.54
CA VAL A 642 -14.10 -20.35 66.95
C VAL A 642 -15.45 -20.27 67.63
N SER A 643 -15.67 -21.12 68.60
CA SER A 643 -16.83 -21.07 69.48
C SER A 643 -17.18 -19.60 69.79
N ASP A 644 -18.36 -19.19 69.39
CA ASP A 644 -18.99 -17.93 69.79
C ASP A 644 -19.00 -17.90 71.33
N THR A 645 -18.02 -17.27 71.90
CA THR A 645 -18.15 -16.79 73.27
C THR A 645 -18.98 -15.52 73.16
N GLU A 646 -20.28 -15.70 73.48
CA GLU A 646 -21.19 -14.61 73.76
C GLU A 646 -20.51 -13.56 74.66
N ASP A 647 -20.29 -12.41 74.14
CA ASP A 647 -20.08 -11.16 74.91
C ASP A 647 -20.84 -10.00 74.25
N ASP A 648 -22.17 -10.13 74.28
CA ASP A 648 -23.11 -9.06 74.05
C ASP A 648 -23.13 -8.15 75.31
N SER A 649 -22.13 -7.31 75.40
CA SER A 649 -22.22 -6.16 76.33
C SER A 649 -21.73 -4.91 75.65
N ILE A 650 -22.61 -4.33 74.74
CA ILE A 650 -22.49 -2.95 74.38
C ILE A 650 -23.59 -2.18 75.10
N SER A 651 -23.18 -1.47 76.13
CA SER A 651 -23.92 -0.38 76.77
C SER A 651 -23.69 0.93 76.02
#